data_778110dc77bb6f065819ce19cb6323ad
#
_entry.id   778110dc77bb6f065819ce19cb6323ad
#
_cell.length_a   1.000
_cell.length_b   1.000
_cell.length_c   1.000
_cell.angle_alpha   90.00
_cell.angle_beta   90.00
_cell.angle_gamma   90.00
#
_symmetry.space_group_name_H-M   'P 1'
#
loop_
_entity.id
_entity.type
_entity.pdbx_description
1 polymer ?
#
loop_
_entity_poly.entity_id
_entity_poly.type
_entity_poly.pdbx_seq_one_letter_code
_entity_poly.pdbx_strand_id
1 'polypeptide(L)'
;MNASPAHAVRLLLLGIPFAAHAQPAPTAEAGAGQLPAITVSTPRGQVAPFNVPGSVDRVDGNEMREGRLQVNLSESLGAVPGLQVQNRLNYAQDLQLSIRGFGARSTFGVRGVRLYVDGIPATLPDGQGQTSNIDIGSVDRVEVLRGPFSALYGNSSGGVLQAFTASGEGAPRLSYSAAGGSFGTWRQSLQLSGSQGAVDYLLGASRFHTDGWREHSAARRDIANGKLGIALDNGDKLTLVLNSVRIDAQDPLGLTADQYALAPRKAPLATQYDTRKTVEQTQIGLLYERRIDATQGLRFMVYGGERKTTQYQSIPPSAQQNPLHAGGVIDLSRQYGGVDVRWTAALQLADRPLDVVAGLAYDSLRERRRGFENYLGSVANPLLGVQGRLRRSERNEVWNLDPYAQGTWRLADRWTLEAGVRRSSVHFASNDRYIVGANRDDSGTARYSKTLPVASLRYQATPDLALYGSVGRGFETPTLNELSYRSGGASGLNFALRPSVNDSVELGAKARLAGGLLTAALFQTRTRDEIVTDTNVGGRATFQNAGRTRRNGFELGWQHETANHWRTQLAYTWLDATYRDAFCSPSPCAAANTVAGGNRIPGIARQSLFASLGWVPPEGWRAGVEMRALGRIQANDVNTASAPGYAVAALYAGYLKKWERWEFNAFARVDNLFDRRYVGSVIVNEGNARYYEPAQGRNWTVGFSGAYRF
;
A
#
# COMPACT_ATOMS: atom_id res chain seq x y z
N MET A 1 -23.76 -36.75 -2.43
CA MET A 1 -22.63 -37.57 -2.85
C MET A 1 -22.16 -37.05 -4.19
N ASN A 2 -21.11 -36.30 -4.24
CA ASN A 2 -20.23 -36.14 -5.39
C ASN A 2 -19.06 -35.26 -4.92
N ALA A 3 -17.93 -35.92 -4.69
CA ALA A 3 -16.66 -35.32 -4.28
C ALA A 3 -15.97 -34.68 -5.49
N SER A 4 -15.51 -33.45 -5.33
CA SER A 4 -14.64 -32.79 -6.28
C SER A 4 -13.18 -33.07 -5.93
N PRO A 5 -12.30 -33.40 -6.89
CA PRO A 5 -10.92 -33.82 -6.59
C PRO A 5 -10.02 -32.62 -6.28
N ALA A 6 -9.32 -32.73 -5.18
CA ALA A 6 -8.20 -31.88 -4.83
C ALA A 6 -7.01 -32.17 -5.73
N HIS A 7 -6.53 -31.18 -6.50
CA HIS A 7 -5.29 -31.28 -7.26
C HIS A 7 -4.10 -31.08 -6.32
N ALA A 8 -3.47 -32.18 -5.96
CA ALA A 8 -2.18 -32.20 -5.30
C ALA A 8 -1.08 -31.96 -6.35
N VAL A 9 -0.38 -30.85 -6.24
CA VAL A 9 0.86 -30.59 -7.00
C VAL A 9 1.98 -31.42 -6.37
N ARG A 10 2.36 -32.51 -7.03
CA ARG A 10 3.58 -33.29 -6.71
C ARG A 10 4.79 -32.54 -7.26
N LEU A 11 5.64 -32.01 -6.39
CA LEU A 11 6.99 -31.57 -6.74
C LEU A 11 7.85 -32.81 -7.03
N LEU A 12 8.26 -32.97 -8.28
CA LEU A 12 9.34 -33.90 -8.67
C LEU A 12 10.68 -33.21 -8.41
N LEU A 13 11.43 -33.70 -7.43
CA LEU A 13 12.85 -33.41 -7.23
C LEU A 13 13.68 -34.29 -8.16
N LEU A 14 14.14 -33.72 -9.25
CA LEU A 14 15.20 -34.35 -10.10
C LEU A 14 16.56 -33.96 -9.53
N GLY A 15 17.24 -34.92 -8.94
CA GLY A 15 18.63 -34.79 -8.52
C GLY A 15 19.59 -34.86 -9.72
N ILE A 16 20.37 -33.81 -9.89
CA ILE A 16 21.51 -33.77 -10.83
C ILE A 16 22.78 -33.60 -9.99
N PRO A 17 23.79 -34.49 -10.11
CA PRO A 17 25.06 -34.30 -9.43
C PRO A 17 25.95 -33.37 -10.26
N PHE A 18 26.36 -32.23 -9.73
CA PHE A 18 27.37 -31.35 -10.27
C PHE A 18 28.67 -31.44 -9.46
N ALA A 19 29.75 -31.77 -10.15
CA ALA A 19 31.10 -31.73 -9.61
C ALA A 19 31.61 -30.27 -9.56
N ALA A 20 32.05 -29.85 -8.40
CA ALA A 20 32.54 -28.49 -8.14
C ALA A 20 34.04 -28.37 -8.55
N HIS A 21 34.35 -27.36 -9.36
CA HIS A 21 35.70 -26.81 -9.47
C HIS A 21 35.65 -25.39 -8.86
N ALA A 22 36.33 -25.23 -7.75
CA ALA A 22 36.43 -23.94 -7.06
C ALA A 22 37.59 -23.12 -7.66
N GLN A 23 37.31 -21.90 -8.15
CA GLN A 23 38.30 -20.84 -8.32
C GLN A 23 38.20 -19.81 -7.20
N PRO A 24 39.34 -19.31 -6.66
CA PRO A 24 39.30 -18.36 -5.57
C PRO A 24 38.94 -16.94 -6.06
N ALA A 25 38.01 -16.31 -5.35
CA ALA A 25 37.59 -14.90 -5.55
C ALA A 25 38.69 -13.95 -5.05
N PRO A 26 38.86 -12.77 -5.68
CA PRO A 26 39.76 -11.74 -5.18
C PRO A 26 39.23 -11.09 -3.90
N THR A 27 40.05 -11.07 -2.88
CA THR A 27 39.79 -10.38 -1.61
C THR A 27 39.84 -8.87 -1.82
N ALA A 28 38.68 -8.19 -1.69
CA ALA A 28 38.63 -6.76 -1.51
C ALA A 28 38.80 -6.45 -0.01
N GLU A 29 39.86 -5.73 0.35
CA GLU A 29 40.05 -5.19 1.69
C GLU A 29 38.91 -4.21 2.02
N ALA A 30 38.12 -4.54 3.00
CA ALA A 30 37.10 -3.65 3.55
C ALA A 30 37.78 -2.62 4.47
N GLY A 31 37.88 -1.38 4.00
CA GLY A 31 38.23 -0.22 4.84
C GLY A 31 37.16 -0.04 5.92
N ALA A 32 37.59 -0.01 7.16
CA ALA A 32 36.75 0.16 8.33
C ALA A 32 36.01 1.52 8.28
N GLY A 33 34.65 1.51 8.33
CA GLY A 33 33.88 2.66 8.80
C GLY A 33 32.94 3.36 7.82
N GLN A 34 32.66 2.83 6.62
CA GLN A 34 31.56 3.36 5.79
C GLN A 34 30.36 2.38 5.80
N LEU A 35 29.25 2.82 6.38
CA LEU A 35 27.96 2.16 6.21
C LEU A 35 27.63 2.04 4.70
N PRO A 36 27.00 0.95 4.25
CA PRO A 36 26.60 0.81 2.86
C PRO A 36 25.73 2.00 2.45
N ALA A 37 26.01 2.59 1.29
CA ALA A 37 25.27 3.75 0.80
C ALA A 37 23.79 3.42 0.63
N ILE A 38 22.92 4.05 1.39
CA ILE A 38 21.46 3.94 1.23
C ILE A 38 21.10 4.56 -0.11
N THR A 39 20.43 3.80 -0.97
CA THR A 39 19.96 4.24 -2.29
C THR A 39 18.48 4.00 -2.46
N VAL A 40 17.82 4.80 -3.29
CA VAL A 40 16.43 4.64 -3.71
C VAL A 40 16.35 4.43 -5.20
N SER A 41 15.37 3.66 -5.64
CA SER A 41 15.15 3.38 -7.06
C SER A 41 14.49 4.57 -7.72
N THR A 42 15.14 5.08 -8.73
CA THR A 42 14.57 6.07 -9.65
C THR A 42 14.42 5.39 -11.02
N PRO A 43 13.68 5.97 -11.97
CA PRO A 43 13.67 5.47 -13.35
C PRO A 43 15.07 5.34 -13.97
N ARG A 44 16.06 6.07 -13.46
CA ARG A 44 17.48 6.06 -13.89
C ARG A 44 18.32 4.96 -13.23
N GLY A 45 17.81 4.29 -12.19
CA GLY A 45 18.56 3.36 -11.36
C GLY A 45 18.55 3.75 -9.89
N GLN A 46 19.51 3.25 -9.11
CA GLN A 46 19.62 3.54 -7.68
C GLN A 46 20.39 4.86 -7.43
N VAL A 47 19.77 5.74 -6.67
CA VAL A 47 20.32 7.07 -6.30
C VAL A 47 20.20 7.27 -4.80
N ALA A 48 21.20 7.88 -4.17
CA ALA A 48 21.11 8.24 -2.75
C ALA A 48 19.91 9.18 -2.51
N PRO A 49 19.09 8.99 -1.45
CA PRO A 49 17.92 9.83 -1.15
C PRO A 49 18.25 11.32 -1.09
N PHE A 50 19.47 11.65 -0.62
CA PHE A 50 20.00 13.00 -0.57
C PHE A 50 20.06 13.67 -1.96
N ASN A 51 20.28 12.91 -3.03
CA ASN A 51 20.44 13.42 -4.39
C ASN A 51 19.13 13.50 -5.18
N VAL A 52 18.05 12.93 -4.67
CA VAL A 52 16.73 13.01 -5.32
C VAL A 52 16.11 14.38 -5.06
N PRO A 53 15.69 15.14 -6.10
CA PRO A 53 15.08 16.46 -5.94
C PRO A 53 13.57 16.37 -5.59
N GLY A 54 13.24 15.69 -4.51
CA GLY A 54 11.87 15.45 -4.04
C GLY A 54 11.84 14.67 -2.74
N SER A 55 10.67 14.57 -2.12
CA SER A 55 10.47 13.81 -0.89
C SER A 55 10.45 12.31 -1.17
N VAL A 56 11.48 11.60 -0.75
CA VAL A 56 11.62 10.15 -0.87
C VAL A 56 12.22 9.58 0.41
N ASP A 57 11.65 8.48 0.88
CA ASP A 57 12.14 7.73 2.03
C ASP A 57 12.32 6.27 1.66
N ARG A 58 13.27 5.62 2.32
CA ARG A 58 13.55 4.20 2.24
C ARG A 58 13.49 3.61 3.64
N VAL A 59 12.81 2.48 3.77
CA VAL A 59 12.78 1.66 4.99
C VAL A 59 13.32 0.28 4.62
N ASP A 60 14.40 -0.12 5.25
CA ASP A 60 15.06 -1.39 4.95
C ASP A 60 14.33 -2.58 5.56
N GLY A 61 14.35 -3.73 4.87
CA GLY A 61 13.63 -4.93 5.28
C GLY A 61 14.09 -5.48 6.63
N ASN A 62 15.37 -5.37 6.96
CA ASN A 62 15.87 -5.77 8.28
C ASN A 62 15.25 -4.92 9.39
N GLU A 63 15.14 -3.61 9.18
CA GLU A 63 14.44 -2.70 10.09
C GLU A 63 12.95 -3.02 10.19
N MET A 64 12.33 -3.34 9.06
CA MET A 64 10.91 -3.73 9.02
C MET A 64 10.62 -5.01 9.81
N ARG A 65 11.57 -5.92 9.91
CA ARG A 65 11.41 -7.21 10.59
C ARG A 65 11.81 -7.18 12.06
N GLU A 66 12.61 -6.21 12.48
CA GLU A 66 13.20 -6.17 13.83
C GLU A 66 12.13 -6.04 14.92
N GLY A 67 12.04 -7.06 15.81
CA GLY A 67 11.08 -7.07 16.92
C GLY A 67 9.61 -6.96 16.50
N ARG A 68 9.21 -7.50 15.34
CA ARG A 68 7.87 -7.33 14.78
C ARG A 68 7.26 -8.65 14.30
N LEU A 69 5.92 -8.70 14.27
CA LEU A 69 5.16 -9.84 13.79
C LEU A 69 5.26 -10.03 12.26
N GLN A 70 5.54 -8.94 11.50
CA GLN A 70 5.71 -8.94 10.05
C GLN A 70 4.43 -9.30 9.26
N VAL A 71 3.31 -8.78 9.68
CA VAL A 71 2.02 -9.02 9.03
C VAL A 71 1.56 -7.80 8.24
N ASN A 72 1.62 -6.61 8.82
CA ASN A 72 1.10 -5.39 8.22
C ASN A 72 2.15 -4.30 8.06
N LEU A 73 2.10 -3.54 6.97
CA LEU A 73 2.98 -2.38 6.73
C LEU A 73 2.88 -1.32 7.84
N SER A 74 1.76 -1.24 8.55
CA SER A 74 1.59 -0.34 9.70
C SER A 74 2.54 -0.61 10.86
N GLU A 75 3.14 -1.80 10.92
CA GLU A 75 4.12 -2.16 11.94
C GLU A 75 5.44 -1.38 11.78
N SER A 76 5.82 -1.05 10.55
CA SER A 76 7.19 -0.61 10.21
C SER A 76 7.31 0.73 9.48
N LEU A 77 6.25 1.25 8.88
CA LEU A 77 6.34 2.47 8.06
C LEU A 77 6.09 3.78 8.84
N GLY A 78 6.08 3.73 10.16
CA GLY A 78 5.84 4.93 10.99
C GLY A 78 6.89 6.03 10.84
N ALA A 79 8.12 5.68 10.48
CA ALA A 79 9.24 6.61 10.29
C ALA A 79 9.19 7.42 8.98
N VAL A 80 8.16 7.23 8.13
CA VAL A 80 8.00 7.97 6.87
C VAL A 80 7.10 9.19 7.10
N PRO A 81 7.61 10.44 7.04
CA PRO A 81 6.78 11.63 7.18
C PRO A 81 5.72 11.71 6.09
N GLY A 82 4.55 12.27 6.38
CA GLY A 82 3.45 12.41 5.43
C GLY A 82 2.68 11.12 5.10
N LEU A 83 3.18 9.97 5.53
CA LEU A 83 2.53 8.67 5.38
C LEU A 83 1.75 8.32 6.65
N GLN A 84 0.45 8.09 6.53
CA GLN A 84 -0.41 7.57 7.58
C GLN A 84 -0.87 6.17 7.21
N VAL A 85 -0.43 5.17 7.98
CA VAL A 85 -0.85 3.76 7.84
C VAL A 85 -1.54 3.35 9.11
N GLN A 86 -2.87 3.24 9.07
CA GLN A 86 -3.68 2.87 10.21
C GLN A 86 -3.97 1.36 10.20
N ASN A 87 -3.67 0.72 11.32
CA ASN A 87 -4.02 -0.68 11.52
C ASN A 87 -5.48 -0.78 12.00
N ARG A 88 -6.30 -1.38 11.17
CA ARG A 88 -7.73 -1.58 11.46
C ARG A 88 -7.99 -2.73 12.42
N LEU A 89 -7.01 -3.64 12.61
CA LEU A 89 -7.19 -4.93 13.28
C LEU A 89 -8.38 -5.75 12.71
N ASN A 90 -8.68 -5.46 11.46
CA ASN A 90 -9.70 -6.08 10.65
C ASN A 90 -9.02 -6.58 9.38
N TYR A 91 -8.67 -7.85 9.37
CA TYR A 91 -7.93 -8.46 8.25
C TYR A 91 -8.81 -8.79 7.05
N ALA A 92 -10.14 -8.64 7.16
CA ALA A 92 -11.05 -8.67 6.03
C ALA A 92 -10.92 -7.43 5.13
N GLN A 93 -10.34 -6.35 5.66
CA GLN A 93 -10.14 -5.10 4.94
C GLN A 93 -8.65 -4.79 4.77
N ASP A 94 -8.29 -4.12 3.67
CA ASP A 94 -6.93 -3.59 3.50
C ASP A 94 -6.64 -2.49 4.53
N LEU A 95 -5.34 -2.24 4.79
CA LEU A 95 -4.91 -1.12 5.64
C LEU A 95 -5.45 0.21 5.10
N GLN A 96 -5.81 1.10 5.99
CA GLN A 96 -6.09 2.48 5.61
C GLN A 96 -4.75 3.21 5.45
N LEU A 97 -4.38 3.45 4.19
CA LEU A 97 -3.12 4.06 3.82
C LEU A 97 -3.38 5.39 3.11
N SER A 98 -2.77 6.46 3.60
CA SER A 98 -2.83 7.76 2.95
C SER A 98 -1.47 8.46 2.95
N ILE A 99 -1.18 9.20 1.88
CA ILE A 99 0.01 10.04 1.77
C ILE A 99 -0.45 11.48 1.59
N ARG A 100 -0.03 12.37 2.51
CA ARG A 100 -0.43 13.79 2.52
C ARG A 100 -1.96 13.98 2.45
N GLY A 101 -2.69 13.03 3.05
CA GLY A 101 -4.15 13.01 3.08
C GLY A 101 -4.82 12.51 1.80
N PHE A 102 -4.08 12.17 0.74
CA PHE A 102 -4.63 11.44 -0.39
C PHE A 102 -4.82 9.97 -0.01
N GLY A 103 -5.96 9.41 -0.35
CA GLY A 103 -6.34 8.06 0.05
C GLY A 103 -7.17 7.98 1.34
N ALA A 104 -7.24 9.04 2.15
CA ALA A 104 -7.96 9.04 3.43
C ALA A 104 -9.48 8.77 3.28
N ARG A 105 -10.09 9.19 2.14
CA ARG A 105 -11.51 8.90 1.85
C ARG A 105 -11.81 7.42 1.66
N SER A 106 -10.78 6.63 1.34
CA SER A 106 -10.94 5.21 1.06
C SER A 106 -11.11 4.43 2.36
N THR A 107 -12.32 4.06 2.64
CA THR A 107 -12.63 3.21 3.78
C THR A 107 -12.20 1.76 3.55
N PHE A 108 -12.19 1.30 2.29
CA PHE A 108 -11.91 -0.09 1.90
C PHE A 108 -11.00 -0.12 0.67
N GLY A 109 -9.83 -0.72 0.82
CA GLY A 109 -8.76 -0.71 -0.19
C GLY A 109 -7.93 0.57 -0.14
N VAL A 110 -6.89 0.68 -0.97
CA VAL A 110 -6.02 1.85 -1.09
C VAL A 110 -6.43 2.67 -2.32
N ARG A 111 -6.49 3.99 -2.18
CA ARG A 111 -6.79 4.97 -3.23
C ARG A 111 -5.76 6.08 -3.21
N GLY A 112 -5.56 6.74 -4.34
CA GLY A 112 -4.71 7.93 -4.42
C GLY A 112 -3.23 7.69 -4.14
N VAL A 113 -2.83 6.44 -3.90
CA VAL A 113 -1.45 5.99 -3.71
C VAL A 113 -1.18 4.82 -4.65
N ARG A 114 -0.14 4.95 -5.48
CA ARG A 114 0.25 3.88 -6.39
C ARG A 114 1.17 2.88 -5.65
N LEU A 115 0.85 1.60 -5.73
CA LEU A 115 1.59 0.52 -5.08
C LEU A 115 2.28 -0.35 -6.12
N TYR A 116 3.52 -0.74 -5.85
CA TYR A 116 4.30 -1.68 -6.65
C TYR A 116 4.97 -2.73 -5.78
N VAL A 117 5.15 -3.94 -6.33
CA VAL A 117 6.00 -4.99 -5.79
C VAL A 117 6.96 -5.44 -6.90
N ASP A 118 8.26 -5.29 -6.72
CA ASP A 118 9.31 -5.55 -7.73
C ASP A 118 9.05 -4.86 -9.08
N GLY A 119 8.45 -3.67 -9.04
CA GLY A 119 8.07 -2.89 -10.21
C GLY A 119 6.76 -3.31 -10.88
N ILE A 120 6.13 -4.41 -10.44
CA ILE A 120 4.82 -4.86 -10.90
C ILE A 120 3.74 -4.08 -10.14
N PRO A 121 2.74 -3.47 -10.81
CA PRO A 121 1.68 -2.75 -10.13
C PRO A 121 0.86 -3.67 -9.20
N ALA A 122 0.76 -3.29 -7.91
CA ALA A 122 -0.22 -3.81 -6.96
C ALA A 122 -1.48 -2.91 -6.91
N THR A 123 -1.46 -1.82 -7.67
CA THR A 123 -2.61 -0.96 -7.97
C THR A 123 -3.13 -1.30 -9.34
N LEU A 124 -4.42 -1.59 -9.45
CA LEU A 124 -5.14 -1.89 -10.68
C LEU A 124 -5.28 -0.63 -11.58
N PRO A 125 -5.60 -0.78 -12.88
CA PRO A 125 -5.72 0.36 -13.80
C PRO A 125 -6.74 1.41 -13.36
N ASP A 126 -7.77 1.03 -12.60
CA ASP A 126 -8.78 1.94 -12.04
C ASP A 126 -8.28 2.76 -10.83
N GLY A 127 -7.03 2.56 -10.39
CA GLY A 127 -6.44 3.24 -9.23
C GLY A 127 -6.69 2.55 -7.87
N GLN A 128 -7.36 1.40 -7.85
CA GLN A 128 -7.53 0.63 -6.61
C GLN A 128 -6.28 -0.16 -6.27
N GLY A 129 -5.63 0.17 -5.15
CA GLY A 129 -4.48 -0.53 -4.62
C GLY A 129 -4.83 -1.54 -3.52
N GLN A 130 -3.93 -2.50 -3.30
CA GLN A 130 -4.04 -3.54 -2.28
C GLN A 130 -2.67 -3.84 -1.68
N THR A 131 -2.62 -4.01 -0.36
CA THR A 131 -1.38 -4.30 0.38
C THR A 131 -1.25 -5.77 0.77
N SER A 132 -2.28 -6.55 0.56
CA SER A 132 -2.39 -7.94 1.05
C SER A 132 -1.38 -8.91 0.44
N ASN A 133 -0.84 -8.60 -0.73
CA ASN A 133 0.18 -9.39 -1.45
C ASN A 133 1.62 -9.04 -1.07
N ILE A 134 1.84 -8.07 -0.18
CA ILE A 134 3.19 -7.71 0.30
C ILE A 134 3.55 -8.59 1.49
N ASP A 135 4.54 -9.48 1.31
CA ASP A 135 5.10 -10.29 2.40
C ASP A 135 6.35 -9.62 2.99
N ILE A 136 6.22 -9.04 4.17
CA ILE A 136 7.30 -8.31 4.86
C ILE A 136 8.52 -9.22 5.10
N GLY A 137 8.30 -10.53 5.30
CA GLY A 137 9.38 -11.50 5.46
C GLY A 137 10.33 -11.56 4.28
N SER A 138 9.83 -11.35 3.07
CA SER A 138 10.58 -11.39 1.81
C SER A 138 11.06 -10.02 1.31
N VAL A 139 10.62 -8.92 1.94
CA VAL A 139 10.96 -7.55 1.51
C VAL A 139 12.41 -7.22 1.87
N ASP A 140 13.17 -6.73 0.87
CA ASP A 140 14.48 -6.09 1.06
C ASP A 140 14.34 -4.65 1.54
N ARG A 141 13.43 -3.90 0.92
CA ARG A 141 13.14 -2.50 1.26
C ARG A 141 11.78 -2.06 0.75
N VAL A 142 11.27 -1.01 1.39
CA VAL A 142 10.14 -0.21 0.90
C VAL A 142 10.62 1.20 0.62
N GLU A 143 10.25 1.73 -0.53
CA GLU A 143 10.52 3.10 -0.92
C GLU A 143 9.20 3.85 -1.04
N VAL A 144 9.14 5.06 -0.47
CA VAL A 144 7.95 5.91 -0.50
C VAL A 144 8.31 7.24 -1.15
N LEU A 145 7.77 7.48 -2.35
CA LEU A 145 7.91 8.72 -3.09
C LEU A 145 6.65 9.58 -2.86
N ARG A 146 6.84 10.83 -2.44
CA ARG A 146 5.76 11.78 -2.16
C ARG A 146 5.91 13.04 -3.00
N GLY A 147 4.80 13.78 -3.15
CA GLY A 147 4.81 15.06 -3.86
C GLY A 147 4.75 14.96 -5.37
N PRO A 148 5.14 16.01 -6.09
CA PRO A 148 4.87 16.20 -7.52
C PRO A 148 5.33 15.06 -8.44
N PHE A 149 6.47 14.44 -8.16
CA PHE A 149 7.04 13.37 -9.00
C PHE A 149 6.24 12.06 -8.98
N SER A 150 5.34 11.88 -8.02
CA SER A 150 4.41 10.73 -8.04
C SER A 150 3.53 10.70 -9.29
N ALA A 151 3.30 11.84 -9.92
CA ALA A 151 2.52 11.97 -11.15
C ALA A 151 3.10 11.16 -12.32
N LEU A 152 4.41 10.92 -12.36
CA LEU A 152 5.07 10.10 -13.38
C LEU A 152 4.72 8.62 -13.29
N TYR A 153 4.08 8.17 -12.20
CA TYR A 153 3.61 6.80 -12.03
C TYR A 153 2.13 6.60 -12.44
N GLY A 154 1.46 7.67 -12.93
CA GLY A 154 0.12 7.62 -13.51
C GLY A 154 -0.99 7.93 -12.52
N ASN A 155 -2.10 7.20 -12.58
CA ASN A 155 -3.34 7.40 -11.80
C ASN A 155 -3.10 7.35 -10.28
N SER A 156 -2.54 8.45 -9.73
CA SER A 156 -2.20 8.62 -8.31
C SER A 156 -1.96 10.09 -8.00
N SER A 157 -2.44 10.57 -6.88
CA SER A 157 -2.33 11.96 -6.44
C SER A 157 -1.43 12.15 -5.21
N GLY A 158 -1.34 11.15 -4.34
CA GLY A 158 -0.65 11.27 -3.05
C GLY A 158 0.80 10.88 -3.09
N GLY A 159 1.12 9.81 -3.80
CA GLY A 159 2.47 9.25 -3.77
C GLY A 159 2.54 7.85 -4.34
N VAL A 160 3.74 7.28 -4.23
CA VAL A 160 4.05 5.92 -4.67
C VAL A 160 4.72 5.17 -3.53
N LEU A 161 4.28 3.95 -3.28
CA LEU A 161 4.94 3.00 -2.38
C LEU A 161 5.42 1.82 -3.21
N GLN A 162 6.72 1.56 -3.18
CA GLN A 162 7.36 0.46 -3.89
C GLN A 162 7.98 -0.51 -2.88
N ALA A 163 7.52 -1.74 -2.86
CA ALA A 163 8.15 -2.84 -2.12
C ALA A 163 9.07 -3.61 -3.07
N PHE A 164 10.29 -3.85 -2.66
CA PHE A 164 11.25 -4.68 -3.39
C PHE A 164 11.53 -5.91 -2.54
N THR A 165 11.36 -7.09 -3.12
CA THR A 165 11.75 -8.35 -2.47
C THR A 165 13.25 -8.54 -2.58
N ALA A 166 13.83 -9.24 -1.61
CA ALA A 166 15.26 -9.54 -1.63
C ALA A 166 15.60 -10.42 -2.84
N SER A 167 16.82 -10.27 -3.33
CA SER A 167 17.43 -11.20 -4.26
C SER A 167 18.26 -12.21 -3.47
N GLY A 168 18.51 -13.39 -4.06
CA GLY A 168 19.42 -14.34 -3.47
C GLY A 168 20.88 -13.86 -3.56
N GLU A 169 21.62 -13.97 -2.47
CA GLU A 169 23.03 -13.56 -2.42
C GLU A 169 23.89 -14.64 -1.74
N GLY A 170 25.04 -14.92 -2.32
CA GLY A 170 26.02 -15.87 -1.77
C GLY A 170 25.50 -17.31 -1.65
N ALA A 171 26.10 -18.06 -0.74
CA ALA A 171 25.76 -19.46 -0.49
C ALA A 171 24.28 -19.65 -0.10
N PRO A 172 23.66 -20.78 -0.45
CA PRO A 172 22.27 -21.05 -0.11
C PRO A 172 22.00 -20.87 1.39
N ARG A 173 20.91 -20.19 1.74
CA ARG A 173 20.48 -19.92 3.11
C ARG A 173 19.04 -20.34 3.30
N LEU A 174 18.81 -21.24 4.24
CA LEU A 174 17.48 -21.65 4.69
C LEU A 174 17.16 -20.92 6.01
N SER A 175 16.05 -20.22 6.06
CA SER A 175 15.60 -19.47 7.24
C SER A 175 14.21 -19.91 7.66
N TYR A 176 14.02 -20.12 8.96
CA TYR A 176 12.72 -20.34 9.56
C TYR A 176 12.47 -19.26 10.61
N SER A 177 11.25 -18.73 10.67
CA SER A 177 10.83 -17.83 11.73
C SER A 177 9.46 -18.19 12.26
N ALA A 178 9.27 -18.03 13.58
CA ALA A 178 7.99 -18.17 14.26
C ALA A 178 7.83 -17.03 15.27
N ALA A 179 6.63 -16.47 15.33
CA ALA A 179 6.25 -15.49 16.32
C ALA A 179 4.84 -15.79 16.84
N GLY A 180 4.59 -15.48 18.10
CA GLY A 180 3.30 -15.63 18.73
C GLY A 180 3.04 -14.49 19.71
N GLY A 181 1.77 -14.21 20.02
CA GLY A 181 1.41 -13.11 20.88
C GLY A 181 -0.02 -13.17 21.39
N SER A 182 -0.47 -12.05 21.93
CA SER A 182 -1.83 -11.89 22.45
C SER A 182 -2.90 -12.26 21.43
N PHE A 183 -4.06 -12.67 21.90
CA PHE A 183 -5.28 -12.95 21.12
C PHE A 183 -5.15 -14.11 20.13
N GLY A 184 -4.47 -15.20 20.52
CA GLY A 184 -4.26 -16.37 19.67
C GLY A 184 -3.45 -16.05 18.40
N THR A 185 -2.72 -14.94 18.40
CA THR A 185 -1.97 -14.49 17.22
C THR A 185 -0.66 -15.27 17.09
N TRP A 186 -0.39 -15.79 15.90
CA TRP A 186 0.90 -16.39 15.56
C TRP A 186 1.21 -16.25 14.07
N ARG A 187 2.50 -16.27 13.72
CA ARG A 187 3.01 -16.32 12.37
C ARG A 187 4.20 -17.27 12.29
N GLN A 188 4.25 -18.02 11.19
CA GLN A 188 5.39 -18.86 10.83
C GLN A 188 5.79 -18.56 9.38
N SER A 189 7.09 -18.60 9.09
CA SER A 189 7.58 -18.51 7.72
C SER A 189 8.82 -19.34 7.49
N LEU A 190 8.95 -19.83 6.26
CA LEU A 190 10.12 -20.53 5.74
C LEU A 190 10.61 -19.80 4.50
N GLN A 191 11.92 -19.59 4.39
CA GLN A 191 12.53 -18.92 3.24
C GLN A 191 13.82 -19.63 2.85
N LEU A 192 13.98 -19.85 1.57
CA LEU A 192 15.21 -20.31 0.93
C LEU A 192 15.71 -19.22 -0.02
N SER A 193 16.97 -18.80 0.10
CA SER A 193 17.58 -17.81 -0.77
C SER A 193 19.05 -18.15 -1.03
N GLY A 194 19.59 -17.67 -2.14
CA GLY A 194 20.99 -17.86 -2.46
C GLY A 194 21.29 -17.54 -3.92
N SER A 195 22.56 -17.60 -4.29
CA SER A 195 22.99 -17.47 -5.67
C SER A 195 24.00 -18.58 -6.01
N GLN A 196 23.94 -19.07 -7.25
CA GLN A 196 24.86 -20.05 -7.77
C GLN A 196 25.12 -19.78 -9.26
N GLY A 197 26.36 -19.44 -9.60
CA GLY A 197 26.71 -19.02 -10.95
C GLY A 197 25.90 -17.80 -11.39
N ALA A 198 25.21 -17.91 -12.51
CA ALA A 198 24.40 -16.86 -13.09
C ALA A 198 22.98 -16.73 -12.47
N VAL A 199 22.62 -17.60 -11.55
CA VAL A 199 21.25 -17.69 -11.01
C VAL A 199 21.20 -17.22 -9.57
N ASP A 200 20.31 -16.26 -9.27
CA ASP A 200 19.91 -15.87 -7.93
C ASP A 200 18.45 -16.25 -7.66
N TYR A 201 18.12 -16.64 -6.42
CA TYR A 201 16.78 -17.08 -6.10
C TYR A 201 16.37 -16.73 -4.67
N LEU A 202 15.08 -16.49 -4.50
CA LEU A 202 14.40 -16.38 -3.22
C LEU A 202 13.05 -17.10 -3.33
N LEU A 203 12.79 -18.03 -2.42
CA LEU A 203 11.52 -18.71 -2.28
C LEU A 203 11.06 -18.54 -0.82
N GLY A 204 9.86 -18.09 -0.61
CA GLY A 204 9.31 -17.85 0.72
C GLY A 204 7.87 -18.29 0.83
N ALA A 205 7.51 -18.83 2.00
CA ALA A 205 6.13 -19.12 2.36
C ALA A 205 5.88 -18.70 3.80
N SER A 206 4.72 -18.13 4.08
CA SER A 206 4.32 -17.74 5.43
C SER A 206 2.86 -18.00 5.69
N ARG A 207 2.55 -18.31 6.95
CA ARG A 207 1.19 -18.44 7.48
C ARG A 207 1.03 -17.56 8.70
N PHE A 208 -0.03 -16.80 8.72
CA PHE A 208 -0.48 -15.98 9.84
C PHE A 208 -1.87 -16.44 10.29
N HIS A 209 -2.09 -16.42 11.59
CA HIS A 209 -3.38 -16.68 12.23
C HIS A 209 -3.58 -15.75 13.41
N THR A 210 -4.83 -15.38 13.69
CA THR A 210 -5.26 -14.70 14.92
C THR A 210 -6.71 -15.04 15.21
N ASP A 211 -7.05 -15.19 16.50
CA ASP A 211 -8.45 -15.25 16.94
C ASP A 211 -9.09 -13.86 16.95
N GLY A 212 -8.24 -12.81 16.89
CA GLY A 212 -8.65 -11.42 16.91
C GLY A 212 -8.92 -10.84 18.29
N TRP A 213 -8.72 -9.52 18.43
CA TRP A 213 -8.97 -8.82 19.69
C TRP A 213 -10.44 -8.53 19.95
N ARG A 214 -11.22 -8.30 18.90
CA ARG A 214 -12.68 -8.14 18.93
C ARG A 214 -13.38 -9.46 18.69
N GLU A 215 -14.63 -9.55 19.11
CA GLU A 215 -15.54 -10.60 18.62
C GLU A 215 -15.60 -10.54 17.09
N HIS A 216 -15.74 -11.70 16.46
CA HIS A 216 -15.90 -11.83 15.00
C HIS A 216 -14.78 -11.14 14.21
N SER A 217 -13.52 -11.30 14.63
CA SER A 217 -12.34 -10.72 13.97
C SER A 217 -11.20 -11.71 13.73
N ALA A 218 -11.49 -13.00 13.80
CA ALA A 218 -10.52 -14.05 13.50
C ALA A 218 -10.07 -13.98 12.03
N ALA A 219 -8.79 -14.28 11.78
CA ALA A 219 -8.24 -14.26 10.43
C ALA A 219 -7.12 -15.27 10.24
N ARG A 220 -7.01 -15.74 8.99
CA ARG A 220 -5.88 -16.52 8.50
C ARG A 220 -5.40 -15.91 7.19
N ARG A 221 -4.08 -15.84 7.01
CA ARG A 221 -3.43 -15.42 5.78
C ARG A 221 -2.28 -16.35 5.44
N ASP A 222 -2.30 -16.94 4.24
CA ASP A 222 -1.22 -17.72 3.65
C ASP A 222 -0.62 -16.93 2.49
N ILE A 223 0.71 -16.77 2.46
CA ILE A 223 1.44 -16.10 1.36
C ILE A 223 2.58 -17.00 0.91
N ALA A 224 2.77 -17.07 -0.41
CA ALA A 224 3.96 -17.65 -1.03
C ALA A 224 4.54 -16.68 -2.05
N ASN A 225 5.87 -16.52 -2.05
CA ASN A 225 6.62 -15.66 -2.95
C ASN A 225 7.76 -16.42 -3.57
N GLY A 226 8.05 -16.10 -4.83
CA GLY A 226 9.23 -16.57 -5.54
C GLY A 226 9.84 -15.47 -6.37
N LYS A 227 11.16 -15.37 -6.35
CA LYS A 227 11.96 -14.53 -7.24
C LYS A 227 13.14 -15.33 -7.76
N LEU A 228 13.32 -15.32 -9.07
CA LEU A 228 14.41 -15.99 -9.74
C LEU A 228 15.07 -15.00 -10.69
N GLY A 229 16.34 -14.68 -10.47
CA GLY A 229 17.16 -13.85 -11.33
C GLY A 229 18.12 -14.72 -12.13
N ILE A 230 18.31 -14.40 -13.40
CA ILE A 230 19.26 -15.08 -14.30
C ILE A 230 20.08 -14.00 -15.00
N ALA A 231 21.38 -13.94 -14.72
CA ALA A 231 22.32 -13.15 -15.48
C ALA A 231 22.68 -13.91 -16.77
N LEU A 232 22.55 -13.25 -17.91
CA LEU A 232 22.86 -13.82 -19.21
C LEU A 232 24.29 -13.46 -19.63
N ASP A 233 24.92 -14.28 -20.47
CA ASP A 233 26.35 -14.13 -20.88
C ASP A 233 26.66 -12.80 -21.57
N ASN A 234 25.63 -12.15 -22.17
CA ASN A 234 25.73 -10.84 -22.80
C ASN A 234 25.57 -9.64 -21.80
N GLY A 235 25.49 -9.91 -20.50
CA GLY A 235 25.29 -8.92 -19.47
C GLY A 235 23.84 -8.48 -19.25
N ASP A 236 22.87 -9.09 -19.94
CA ASP A 236 21.44 -8.89 -19.72
C ASP A 236 20.98 -9.62 -18.45
N LYS A 237 19.85 -9.20 -17.89
CA LYS A 237 19.23 -9.87 -16.72
C LYS A 237 17.79 -10.22 -16.98
N LEU A 238 17.42 -11.46 -16.66
CA LEU A 238 16.03 -11.91 -16.63
C LEU A 238 15.60 -12.15 -15.18
N THR A 239 14.44 -11.61 -14.78
CA THR A 239 13.90 -11.82 -13.44
C THR A 239 12.46 -12.29 -13.52
N LEU A 240 12.18 -13.46 -12.94
CA LEU A 240 10.85 -14.01 -12.75
C LEU A 240 10.38 -13.73 -11.32
N VAL A 241 9.16 -13.22 -11.16
CA VAL A 241 8.54 -12.95 -9.88
C VAL A 241 7.21 -13.69 -9.79
N LEU A 242 6.99 -14.39 -8.69
CA LEU A 242 5.77 -15.14 -8.38
C LEU A 242 5.22 -14.69 -7.03
N ASN A 243 3.91 -14.53 -6.94
CA ASN A 243 3.23 -14.22 -5.68
C ASN A 243 1.88 -14.93 -5.62
N SER A 244 1.58 -15.54 -4.47
CA SER A 244 0.27 -16.11 -4.18
C SER A 244 -0.14 -15.73 -2.78
N VAL A 245 -1.41 -15.31 -2.59
CA VAL A 245 -1.99 -14.99 -1.29
C VAL A 245 -3.38 -15.56 -1.17
N ARG A 246 -3.67 -16.12 0.01
CA ARG A 246 -5.01 -16.52 0.44
C ARG A 246 -5.32 -15.90 1.79
N ILE A 247 -6.48 -15.29 1.92
CA ILE A 247 -7.00 -14.70 3.15
C ILE A 247 -8.40 -15.20 3.40
N ASP A 248 -8.64 -15.69 4.63
CA ASP A 248 -9.96 -15.97 5.18
C ASP A 248 -10.09 -15.15 6.46
N ALA A 249 -11.01 -14.19 6.50
CA ALA A 249 -11.12 -13.27 7.63
C ALA A 249 -12.56 -12.86 7.94
N GLN A 250 -12.88 -12.83 9.23
CA GLN A 250 -14.09 -12.25 9.77
C GLN A 250 -13.97 -10.73 9.80
N ASP A 251 -15.08 -10.02 9.59
CA ASP A 251 -15.14 -8.55 9.57
C ASP A 251 -15.94 -8.05 10.78
N PRO A 252 -15.30 -7.53 11.84
CA PRO A 252 -15.98 -7.09 13.05
C PRO A 252 -16.80 -5.81 12.87
N LEU A 253 -16.74 -5.16 11.72
CA LEU A 253 -17.35 -3.87 11.39
C LEU A 253 -16.89 -2.73 12.32
N GLY A 254 -17.25 -1.49 11.99
CA GLY A 254 -17.06 -0.34 12.84
C GLY A 254 -18.07 -0.27 13.99
N LEU A 255 -17.81 0.60 14.96
CA LEU A 255 -18.67 0.88 16.13
C LEU A 255 -19.17 2.31 16.10
N THR A 256 -20.37 2.54 16.68
CA THR A 256 -20.83 3.89 17.04
C THR A 256 -20.03 4.42 18.24
N ALA A 257 -20.16 5.71 18.56
CA ALA A 257 -19.51 6.31 19.73
C ALA A 257 -19.88 5.60 21.04
N ASP A 258 -21.16 5.29 21.23
CA ASP A 258 -21.66 4.61 22.43
C ASP A 258 -21.16 3.15 22.51
N GLN A 259 -21.20 2.42 21.39
CA GLN A 259 -20.66 1.06 21.34
C GLN A 259 -19.16 1.05 21.64
N TYR A 260 -18.39 2.00 21.08
CA TYR A 260 -16.98 2.16 21.39
C TYR A 260 -16.75 2.52 22.87
N ALA A 261 -17.59 3.38 23.45
CA ALA A 261 -17.50 3.77 24.84
C ALA A 261 -17.78 2.61 25.80
N LEU A 262 -18.82 1.85 25.56
CA LEU A 262 -19.34 0.84 26.49
C LEU A 262 -18.69 -0.53 26.31
N ALA A 263 -18.51 -0.99 25.07
CA ALA A 263 -18.10 -2.36 24.78
C ALA A 263 -17.28 -2.49 23.49
N PRO A 264 -16.03 -1.96 23.43
CA PRO A 264 -15.24 -1.84 22.19
C PRO A 264 -14.86 -3.20 21.56
N ARG A 265 -14.94 -4.29 22.32
CA ARG A 265 -14.65 -5.63 21.81
C ARG A 265 -15.85 -6.34 21.20
N LYS A 266 -17.07 -5.89 21.49
CA LYS A 266 -18.30 -6.52 21.01
C LYS A 266 -18.55 -6.22 19.53
N ALA A 267 -19.13 -7.22 18.81
CA ALA A 267 -19.46 -7.12 17.40
C ALA A 267 -20.80 -7.83 17.08
N PRO A 268 -21.90 -7.49 17.76
CA PRO A 268 -23.16 -8.25 17.66
C PRO A 268 -23.72 -8.30 16.25
N LEU A 269 -23.65 -7.18 15.51
CA LEU A 269 -24.13 -7.11 14.13
C LEU A 269 -23.28 -7.98 13.18
N ALA A 270 -21.98 -7.95 13.37
CA ALA A 270 -21.06 -8.78 12.59
C ALA A 270 -21.29 -10.26 12.81
N THR A 271 -21.51 -10.67 14.06
CA THR A 271 -21.84 -12.05 14.44
C THR A 271 -23.20 -12.47 13.86
N GLN A 272 -24.21 -11.59 13.93
CA GLN A 272 -25.55 -11.86 13.43
C GLN A 272 -25.57 -12.12 11.91
N TYR A 273 -24.80 -11.34 11.13
CA TYR A 273 -24.72 -11.44 9.68
C TYR A 273 -23.57 -12.32 9.18
N ASP A 274 -22.76 -12.85 10.08
CA ASP A 274 -21.53 -13.59 9.78
C ASP A 274 -20.68 -12.85 8.72
N THR A 275 -20.43 -11.56 8.98
CA THR A 275 -19.68 -10.69 8.05
C THR A 275 -18.25 -11.18 7.92
N ARG A 276 -17.81 -11.45 6.69
CA ARG A 276 -16.50 -12.03 6.41
C ARG A 276 -16.07 -11.77 4.98
N LYS A 277 -14.77 -11.99 4.73
CA LYS A 277 -14.20 -11.85 3.39
C LYS A 277 -13.15 -12.92 3.14
N THR A 278 -13.23 -13.52 1.97
CA THR A 278 -12.18 -14.38 1.43
C THR A 278 -11.52 -13.73 0.24
N VAL A 279 -10.21 -13.89 0.12
CA VAL A 279 -9.40 -13.40 -0.99
C VAL A 279 -8.44 -14.48 -1.44
N GLU A 280 -8.40 -14.73 -2.74
CA GLU A 280 -7.39 -15.58 -3.39
C GLU A 280 -6.77 -14.79 -4.53
N GLN A 281 -5.44 -14.70 -4.57
CA GLN A 281 -4.72 -14.02 -5.64
C GLN A 281 -3.48 -14.83 -6.02
N THR A 282 -3.22 -14.91 -7.32
CA THR A 282 -1.95 -15.42 -7.86
C THR A 282 -1.48 -14.49 -8.98
N GLN A 283 -0.18 -14.17 -8.98
CA GLN A 283 0.44 -13.24 -9.91
C GLN A 283 1.80 -13.76 -10.35
N ILE A 284 2.12 -13.55 -11.62
CA ILE A 284 3.42 -13.80 -12.23
C ILE A 284 3.88 -12.56 -12.96
N GLY A 285 5.17 -12.28 -12.93
CA GLY A 285 5.81 -11.23 -13.71
C GLY A 285 7.17 -11.63 -14.21
N LEU A 286 7.53 -11.13 -15.39
CA LEU A 286 8.80 -11.32 -16.03
C LEU A 286 9.40 -9.96 -16.36
N LEU A 287 10.63 -9.71 -15.91
CA LEU A 287 11.42 -8.53 -16.19
C LEU A 287 12.63 -8.93 -16.99
N TYR A 288 12.88 -8.26 -18.11
CA TYR A 288 14.07 -8.38 -18.91
C TYR A 288 14.78 -7.04 -18.99
N GLU A 289 16.03 -7.00 -18.56
CA GLU A 289 16.86 -5.80 -18.53
C GLU A 289 18.07 -6.04 -19.46
N ARG A 290 18.19 -5.20 -20.48
CA ARG A 290 19.26 -5.24 -21.46
C ARG A 290 20.10 -3.98 -21.40
N ARG A 291 21.40 -4.16 -21.34
CA ARG A 291 22.36 -3.09 -21.61
C ARG A 291 22.64 -3.07 -23.12
N ILE A 292 22.13 -2.04 -23.82
CA ILE A 292 22.35 -1.88 -25.27
C ILE A 292 23.81 -1.51 -25.51
N ASP A 293 24.32 -0.52 -24.75
CA ASP A 293 25.72 -0.08 -24.77
C ASP A 293 26.10 0.53 -23.39
N ALA A 294 27.24 1.22 -23.31
CA ALA A 294 27.70 1.82 -22.05
C ALA A 294 26.77 2.95 -21.51
N THR A 295 25.94 3.55 -22.39
CA THR A 295 25.11 4.70 -22.12
C THR A 295 23.62 4.41 -22.16
N GLN A 296 23.20 3.30 -22.78
CA GLN A 296 21.80 2.99 -23.03
C GLN A 296 21.38 1.65 -22.46
N GLY A 297 20.16 1.64 -21.92
CA GLY A 297 19.52 0.44 -21.40
C GLY A 297 18.07 0.33 -21.84
N LEU A 298 17.58 -0.91 -21.93
CA LEU A 298 16.18 -1.22 -22.17
C LEU A 298 15.68 -2.14 -21.06
N ARG A 299 14.51 -1.83 -20.52
CA ARG A 299 13.78 -2.69 -19.59
C ARG A 299 12.41 -3.03 -20.17
N PHE A 300 12.12 -4.29 -20.23
CA PHE A 300 10.82 -4.83 -20.62
C PHE A 300 10.25 -5.60 -19.44
N MET A 301 8.99 -5.32 -19.08
CA MET A 301 8.25 -6.02 -18.04
C MET A 301 6.90 -6.47 -18.59
N VAL A 302 6.53 -7.73 -18.33
CA VAL A 302 5.18 -8.24 -18.56
C VAL A 302 4.72 -8.95 -17.30
N TYR A 303 3.45 -8.80 -16.96
CA TYR A 303 2.86 -9.45 -15.79
C TYR A 303 1.41 -9.82 -16.03
N GLY A 304 0.93 -10.78 -15.25
CA GLY A 304 -0.47 -11.17 -15.25
C GLY A 304 -0.84 -11.86 -13.93
N GLY A 305 -2.12 -11.84 -13.62
CA GLY A 305 -2.63 -12.46 -12.41
C GLY A 305 -4.14 -12.58 -12.39
N GLU A 306 -4.60 -13.32 -11.40
CA GLU A 306 -6.02 -13.42 -11.07
C GLU A 306 -6.26 -13.11 -9.59
N ARG A 307 -7.43 -12.56 -9.28
CA ARG A 307 -7.89 -12.32 -7.92
C ARG A 307 -9.36 -12.60 -7.80
N LYS A 308 -9.71 -13.44 -6.82
CA LYS A 308 -11.09 -13.73 -6.42
C LYS A 308 -11.34 -13.12 -5.05
N THR A 309 -12.51 -12.54 -4.87
CA THR A 309 -12.93 -11.96 -3.59
C THR A 309 -14.40 -12.26 -3.37
N THR A 310 -14.74 -12.89 -2.24
CA THR A 310 -16.12 -13.05 -1.78
C THR A 310 -16.28 -12.35 -0.45
N GLN A 311 -17.26 -11.46 -0.32
CA GLN A 311 -17.51 -10.69 0.90
C GLN A 311 -18.98 -10.74 1.28
N TYR A 312 -19.24 -11.10 2.53
CA TYR A 312 -20.55 -11.06 3.17
C TYR A 312 -20.67 -9.78 4.01
N GLN A 313 -21.70 -9.01 3.76
CA GLN A 313 -21.94 -7.72 4.39
C GLN A 313 -23.15 -7.77 5.34
N SER A 314 -23.27 -6.82 6.25
CA SER A 314 -24.40 -6.68 7.19
C SER A 314 -25.57 -5.88 6.57
N ILE A 315 -26.08 -6.32 5.41
CA ILE A 315 -27.20 -5.67 4.72
C ILE A 315 -28.51 -6.25 5.21
N PRO A 316 -29.45 -5.45 5.76
CA PRO A 316 -30.76 -5.95 6.18
C PRO A 316 -31.55 -6.56 5.02
N PRO A 317 -32.24 -7.69 5.23
CA PRO A 317 -33.13 -8.28 4.21
C PRO A 317 -34.16 -7.33 3.64
N SER A 318 -34.71 -6.44 4.48
CA SER A 318 -35.67 -5.41 4.07
C SER A 318 -35.13 -4.44 3.01
N ALA A 319 -33.86 -4.01 3.15
CA ALA A 319 -33.22 -3.15 2.15
C ALA A 319 -33.03 -3.87 0.81
N GLN A 320 -32.86 -5.18 0.83
CA GLN A 320 -32.66 -6.02 -0.36
C GLN A 320 -33.95 -6.35 -1.09
N GLN A 321 -35.11 -5.95 -0.57
CA GLN A 321 -36.39 -6.05 -1.29
C GLN A 321 -36.52 -5.06 -2.45
N ASN A 322 -35.78 -3.95 -2.40
CA ASN A 322 -35.70 -3.05 -3.54
C ASN A 322 -35.13 -3.80 -4.76
N PRO A 323 -35.87 -3.90 -5.89
CA PRO A 323 -35.45 -4.66 -7.08
C PRO A 323 -34.11 -4.18 -7.66
N LEU A 324 -33.73 -2.93 -7.44
CA LEU A 324 -32.45 -2.34 -7.87
C LEU A 324 -31.31 -2.58 -6.88
N HIS A 325 -31.57 -3.22 -5.73
CA HIS A 325 -30.52 -3.47 -4.72
C HIS A 325 -29.61 -4.63 -5.13
N ALA A 326 -28.28 -4.44 -5.13
CA ALA A 326 -27.28 -5.40 -5.57
C ALA A 326 -27.04 -6.59 -4.61
N GLY A 327 -27.80 -6.69 -3.52
CA GLY A 327 -27.64 -7.73 -2.49
C GLY A 327 -26.60 -7.40 -1.43
N GLY A 328 -26.35 -8.34 -0.53
CA GLY A 328 -25.43 -8.23 0.61
C GLY A 328 -24.21 -9.17 0.51
N VAL A 329 -24.09 -9.95 -0.57
CA VAL A 329 -22.89 -10.73 -0.89
C VAL A 329 -22.26 -10.20 -2.16
N ILE A 330 -20.97 -9.88 -2.12
CA ILE A 330 -20.18 -9.46 -3.28
C ILE A 330 -19.28 -10.62 -3.69
N ASP A 331 -19.32 -10.98 -4.96
CA ASP A 331 -18.45 -12.00 -5.58
C ASP A 331 -17.75 -11.38 -6.79
N LEU A 332 -16.43 -11.22 -6.70
CA LEU A 332 -15.57 -10.64 -7.72
C LEU A 332 -14.59 -11.69 -8.23
N SER A 333 -14.50 -11.82 -9.54
CA SER A 333 -13.42 -12.56 -10.20
C SER A 333 -12.73 -11.63 -11.18
N ARG A 334 -11.44 -11.35 -10.93
CA ARG A 334 -10.62 -10.39 -11.65
C ARG A 334 -9.45 -11.09 -12.33
N GLN A 335 -9.23 -10.77 -13.59
CA GLN A 335 -8.01 -11.08 -14.34
C GLN A 335 -7.37 -9.75 -14.72
N TYR A 336 -6.08 -9.63 -14.46
CA TYR A 336 -5.35 -8.40 -14.73
C TYR A 336 -3.97 -8.70 -15.28
N GLY A 337 -3.40 -7.75 -16.01
CA GLY A 337 -2.05 -7.88 -16.54
C GLY A 337 -1.64 -6.61 -17.28
N GLY A 338 -0.37 -6.56 -17.64
CA GLY A 338 0.17 -5.40 -18.32
C GLY A 338 1.58 -5.59 -18.86
N VAL A 339 2.05 -4.54 -19.51
CA VAL A 339 3.38 -4.43 -20.10
C VAL A 339 3.93 -3.03 -19.80
N ASP A 340 5.20 -2.94 -19.40
CA ASP A 340 5.96 -1.69 -19.32
C ASP A 340 7.24 -1.83 -20.14
N VAL A 341 7.46 -0.92 -21.08
CA VAL A 341 8.70 -0.83 -21.85
C VAL A 341 9.36 0.50 -21.52
N ARG A 342 10.63 0.44 -21.11
CA ARG A 342 11.40 1.60 -20.68
C ARG A 342 12.78 1.62 -21.32
N TRP A 343 13.09 2.71 -21.97
CA TRP A 343 14.41 3.04 -22.47
C TRP A 343 15.06 4.08 -21.57
N THR A 344 16.36 3.90 -21.31
CA THR A 344 17.19 4.84 -20.51
C THR A 344 18.42 5.19 -21.31
N ALA A 345 18.85 6.47 -21.26
CA ALA A 345 20.06 6.93 -21.92
C ALA A 345 20.80 7.98 -21.07
N ALA A 346 22.12 7.82 -20.98
CA ALA A 346 23.02 8.82 -20.45
C ALA A 346 23.60 9.63 -21.63
N LEU A 347 23.15 10.85 -21.76
CA LEU A 347 23.48 11.78 -22.87
C LEU A 347 24.25 12.99 -22.35
N GLN A 348 24.61 13.88 -23.26
CA GLN A 348 25.15 15.21 -22.92
C GLN A 348 24.30 16.30 -23.61
N LEU A 349 24.01 17.35 -22.89
CA LEU A 349 23.37 18.56 -23.40
C LEU A 349 24.15 19.78 -22.94
N ALA A 350 24.65 20.59 -23.89
CA ALA A 350 25.54 21.71 -23.62
C ALA A 350 26.76 21.33 -22.76
N ASP A 351 27.45 20.24 -23.13
CA ASP A 351 28.61 19.64 -22.45
C ASP A 351 28.36 19.24 -20.98
N ARG A 352 27.10 19.02 -20.62
CA ARG A 352 26.68 18.61 -19.26
C ARG A 352 25.88 17.31 -19.30
N PRO A 353 26.02 16.45 -18.31
CA PRO A 353 25.28 15.18 -18.24
C PRO A 353 23.76 15.38 -18.24
N LEU A 354 23.09 14.61 -19.10
CA LEU A 354 21.64 14.51 -19.22
C LEU A 354 21.24 13.04 -19.20
N ASP A 355 20.59 12.58 -18.14
CA ASP A 355 19.97 11.28 -18.10
C ASP A 355 18.53 11.38 -18.60
N VAL A 356 18.16 10.52 -19.55
CA VAL A 356 16.82 10.48 -20.14
C VAL A 356 16.19 9.13 -19.90
N VAL A 357 14.90 9.15 -19.61
CA VAL A 357 14.03 7.97 -19.52
C VAL A 357 12.81 8.20 -20.37
N ALA A 358 12.47 7.25 -21.25
CA ALA A 358 11.21 7.24 -21.99
C ALA A 358 10.58 5.86 -21.91
N GLY A 359 9.25 5.81 -21.84
CA GLY A 359 8.59 4.51 -21.74
C GLY A 359 7.10 4.56 -22.05
N LEU A 360 6.54 3.37 -22.12
CA LEU A 360 5.13 3.11 -22.38
C LEU A 360 4.64 2.04 -21.42
N ALA A 361 3.60 2.37 -20.63
CA ALA A 361 2.95 1.42 -19.74
C ALA A 361 1.53 1.13 -20.23
N TYR A 362 1.17 -0.15 -20.26
CA TYR A 362 -0.17 -0.64 -20.54
C TYR A 362 -0.59 -1.59 -19.42
N ASP A 363 -1.71 -1.32 -18.77
CA ASP A 363 -2.32 -2.20 -17.77
C ASP A 363 -3.78 -2.47 -18.17
N SER A 364 -4.27 -3.67 -17.87
CA SER A 364 -5.65 -4.09 -18.14
C SER A 364 -6.23 -4.89 -17.00
N LEU A 365 -7.55 -4.78 -16.82
CA LEU A 365 -8.36 -5.50 -15.84
C LEU A 365 -9.65 -5.96 -16.51
N ARG A 366 -9.99 -7.22 -16.33
CA ARG A 366 -11.32 -7.78 -16.61
C ARG A 366 -11.91 -8.29 -15.31
N GLU A 367 -13.08 -7.79 -14.97
CA GLU A 367 -13.79 -8.15 -13.75
C GLU A 367 -15.16 -8.75 -14.10
N ARG A 368 -15.45 -9.90 -13.53
CA ARG A 368 -16.81 -10.41 -13.39
C ARG A 368 -17.29 -10.08 -11.98
N ARG A 369 -18.30 -9.24 -11.88
CA ARG A 369 -18.92 -8.84 -10.62
C ARG A 369 -20.31 -9.43 -10.50
N ARG A 370 -20.56 -10.16 -9.40
CA ARG A 370 -21.88 -10.66 -9.04
C ARG A 370 -22.25 -10.14 -7.65
N GLY A 371 -23.54 -9.92 -7.45
CA GLY A 371 -24.13 -9.58 -6.17
C GLY A 371 -25.26 -10.54 -5.85
N PHE A 372 -25.34 -10.98 -4.59
CA PHE A 372 -26.38 -11.91 -4.14
C PHE A 372 -27.00 -11.39 -2.84
N GLU A 373 -28.22 -11.82 -2.53
CA GLU A 373 -28.77 -11.66 -1.20
C GLU A 373 -27.87 -12.36 -0.17
N ASN A 374 -27.76 -11.80 1.04
CA ASN A 374 -27.01 -12.42 2.13
C ASN A 374 -27.89 -13.22 3.10
N TYR A 375 -29.04 -13.69 2.61
CA TYR A 375 -29.99 -14.48 3.38
C TYR A 375 -30.78 -15.45 2.50
N LEU A 376 -31.34 -16.47 3.15
CA LEU A 376 -32.36 -17.36 2.62
C LEU A 376 -33.63 -17.25 3.47
N GLY A 377 -34.78 -17.73 2.93
CA GLY A 377 -36.08 -17.66 3.59
C GLY A 377 -36.79 -16.33 3.34
N SER A 378 -37.71 -15.97 4.24
CA SER A 378 -38.49 -14.74 4.13
C SER A 378 -37.79 -13.57 4.86
N VAL A 379 -38.20 -12.33 4.57
CA VAL A 379 -37.69 -11.14 5.27
C VAL A 379 -38.10 -11.15 6.75
N ALA A 380 -39.24 -11.74 7.09
CA ALA A 380 -39.69 -11.85 8.47
C ALA A 380 -38.95 -12.94 9.27
N ASN A 381 -38.46 -13.99 8.57
CA ASN A 381 -37.66 -15.06 9.20
C ASN A 381 -36.49 -15.47 8.31
N PRO A 382 -35.43 -14.62 8.26
CA PRO A 382 -34.30 -14.86 7.40
C PRO A 382 -33.23 -15.74 8.07
N LEU A 383 -32.66 -16.67 7.33
CA LEU A 383 -31.39 -17.30 7.64
C LEU A 383 -30.27 -16.39 7.09
N LEU A 384 -29.61 -15.64 7.97
CA LEU A 384 -28.58 -14.65 7.62
C LEU A 384 -27.19 -15.28 7.39
N GLY A 385 -26.29 -14.56 6.74
CA GLY A 385 -24.88 -14.97 6.54
C GLY A 385 -24.71 -16.04 5.47
N VAL A 386 -25.71 -16.30 4.65
CA VAL A 386 -25.71 -17.28 3.56
C VAL A 386 -25.96 -16.59 2.21
N GLN A 387 -25.45 -17.19 1.13
CA GLN A 387 -25.67 -16.66 -0.22
C GLN A 387 -27.07 -17.02 -0.70
N GLY A 388 -27.88 -15.99 -0.97
CA GLY A 388 -29.22 -16.11 -1.52
C GLY A 388 -29.31 -15.91 -3.04
N ARG A 389 -30.37 -15.24 -3.50
CA ARG A 389 -30.64 -15.04 -4.93
C ARG A 389 -29.68 -14.08 -5.57
N LEU A 390 -29.40 -14.28 -6.87
CA LEU A 390 -28.63 -13.31 -7.69
C LEU A 390 -29.37 -11.97 -7.78
N ARG A 391 -28.64 -10.87 -7.63
CA ARG A 391 -29.17 -9.49 -7.62
C ARG A 391 -28.39 -8.55 -8.55
N ARG A 392 -27.19 -8.95 -8.99
CA ARG A 392 -26.31 -8.20 -9.88
C ARG A 392 -25.42 -9.16 -10.65
N SER A 393 -25.17 -8.88 -11.93
CA SER A 393 -24.19 -9.58 -12.75
C SER A 393 -23.66 -8.65 -13.82
N GLU A 394 -22.35 -8.39 -13.81
CA GLU A 394 -21.67 -7.46 -14.73
C GLU A 394 -20.35 -8.04 -15.19
N ARG A 395 -19.95 -7.65 -16.40
CA ARG A 395 -18.57 -7.75 -16.89
C ARG A 395 -18.00 -6.35 -17.06
N ASN A 396 -16.98 -6.04 -16.27
CA ASN A 396 -16.30 -4.76 -16.29
C ASN A 396 -14.92 -4.93 -16.92
N GLU A 397 -14.52 -3.95 -17.73
CA GLU A 397 -13.18 -3.88 -18.29
C GLU A 397 -12.62 -2.50 -18.00
N VAL A 398 -11.35 -2.46 -17.57
CA VAL A 398 -10.59 -1.21 -17.40
C VAL A 398 -9.22 -1.41 -18.00
N TRP A 399 -8.76 -0.44 -18.77
CA TRP A 399 -7.40 -0.44 -19.29
C TRP A 399 -6.85 0.97 -19.38
N ASN A 400 -5.53 1.10 -19.27
CA ASN A 400 -4.81 2.34 -19.48
C ASN A 400 -3.66 2.16 -20.47
N LEU A 401 -3.31 3.24 -21.15
CA LEU A 401 -2.12 3.34 -21.98
C LEU A 401 -1.45 4.67 -21.70
N ASP A 402 -0.27 4.62 -21.14
CA ASP A 402 0.39 5.77 -20.55
C ASP A 402 1.83 5.92 -21.08
N PRO A 403 2.08 6.70 -22.14
CA PRO A 403 3.42 7.14 -22.51
C PRO A 403 3.97 8.13 -21.48
N TYR A 404 5.27 8.03 -21.19
CA TYR A 404 5.97 8.92 -20.27
C TYR A 404 7.40 9.19 -20.70
N ALA A 405 7.92 10.36 -20.32
CA ALA A 405 9.32 10.73 -20.47
C ALA A 405 9.78 11.58 -19.30
N GLN A 406 11.05 11.45 -18.93
CA GLN A 406 11.71 12.19 -17.86
C GLN A 406 13.15 12.46 -18.24
N GLY A 407 13.65 13.66 -17.93
CA GLY A 407 15.04 14.03 -18.07
C GLY A 407 15.60 14.57 -16.77
N THR A 408 16.85 14.26 -16.45
CA THR A 408 17.62 14.85 -15.35
C THR A 408 18.88 15.47 -15.92
N TRP A 409 18.95 16.78 -15.89
CA TRP A 409 20.03 17.55 -16.47
C TRP A 409 20.84 18.26 -15.41
N ARG A 410 22.15 18.03 -15.37
CA ARG A 410 23.08 18.80 -14.55
C ARG A 410 23.39 20.13 -15.24
N LEU A 411 22.56 21.16 -14.95
CA LEU A 411 22.68 22.50 -15.51
C LEU A 411 24.06 23.16 -15.24
N ALA A 412 24.55 22.97 -14.02
CA ALA A 412 25.82 23.47 -13.51
C ALA A 412 26.31 22.57 -12.38
N ASP A 413 27.50 22.81 -11.84
CA ASP A 413 28.09 21.94 -10.82
C ASP A 413 27.22 21.77 -9.55
N ARG A 414 26.45 22.80 -9.20
CA ARG A 414 25.56 22.83 -8.05
C ARG A 414 24.07 22.75 -8.40
N TRP A 415 23.72 22.77 -9.67
CA TRP A 415 22.33 22.85 -10.10
C TRP A 415 21.92 21.63 -10.94
N THR A 416 20.84 20.99 -10.55
CA THR A 416 20.25 19.87 -11.28
C THR A 416 18.79 20.18 -11.55
N LEU A 417 18.38 20.14 -12.81
CA LEU A 417 16.98 20.19 -13.24
C LEU A 417 16.50 18.79 -13.53
N GLU A 418 15.35 18.46 -13.00
CA GLU A 418 14.63 17.23 -13.36
C GLU A 418 13.25 17.62 -13.86
N ALA A 419 12.85 17.13 -15.02
CA ALA A 419 11.56 17.40 -15.62
C ALA A 419 11.01 16.15 -16.28
N GLY A 420 9.69 15.99 -16.26
CA GLY A 420 9.04 14.84 -16.84
C GLY A 420 7.60 15.12 -17.22
N VAL A 421 7.06 14.25 -18.05
CA VAL A 421 5.66 14.28 -18.46
C VAL A 421 5.14 12.86 -18.63
N ARG A 422 3.91 12.62 -18.20
CA ARG A 422 3.15 11.40 -18.48
C ARG A 422 1.79 11.79 -19.07
N ARG A 423 1.36 11.08 -20.08
CA ARG A 423 -0.03 11.11 -20.54
C ARG A 423 -0.75 9.91 -19.98
N SER A 424 -1.64 10.12 -19.02
CA SER A 424 -2.46 9.02 -18.47
C SER A 424 -3.82 9.00 -19.16
N SER A 425 -4.24 7.81 -19.62
CA SER A 425 -5.54 7.59 -20.27
C SER A 425 -6.15 6.30 -19.77
N VAL A 426 -7.28 6.39 -19.05
CA VAL A 426 -7.96 5.25 -18.45
C VAL A 426 -9.34 5.08 -19.07
N HIS A 427 -9.65 3.88 -19.53
CA HIS A 427 -10.90 3.52 -20.19
C HIS A 427 -11.66 2.52 -19.32
N PHE A 428 -12.94 2.76 -19.15
CA PHE A 428 -13.87 1.91 -18.41
C PHE A 428 -14.99 1.45 -19.36
N ALA A 429 -15.34 0.19 -19.28
CA ALA A 429 -16.52 -0.39 -19.91
C ALA A 429 -17.22 -1.33 -18.93
N SER A 430 -18.53 -1.27 -18.87
CA SER A 430 -19.37 -2.20 -18.12
C SER A 430 -20.44 -2.76 -19.04
N ASN A 431 -20.63 -4.08 -18.98
CA ASN A 431 -21.69 -4.80 -19.66
C ASN A 431 -22.57 -5.45 -18.61
N ASP A 432 -23.78 -4.94 -18.44
CA ASP A 432 -24.79 -5.46 -17.53
C ASP A 432 -25.38 -6.77 -18.09
N ARG A 433 -25.51 -7.76 -17.22
CA ARG A 433 -26.06 -9.10 -17.52
C ARG A 433 -27.16 -9.51 -16.57
N TYR A 434 -27.63 -8.58 -15.75
CA TYR A 434 -28.75 -8.80 -14.83
C TYR A 434 -29.89 -7.85 -15.15
N ILE A 435 -30.54 -8.08 -16.29
CA ILE A 435 -31.67 -7.27 -16.80
C ILE A 435 -32.96 -8.00 -16.40
N VAL A 436 -33.55 -7.60 -15.27
CA VAL A 436 -34.70 -8.27 -14.67
C VAL A 436 -35.71 -7.26 -14.11
N GLY A 437 -36.95 -7.27 -14.62
CA GLY A 437 -38.02 -6.41 -14.12
C GLY A 437 -37.70 -4.92 -14.25
N ALA A 438 -37.63 -4.21 -13.12
CA ALA A 438 -37.30 -2.77 -13.08
C ALA A 438 -35.81 -2.49 -13.31
N ASN A 439 -34.93 -3.49 -13.15
CA ASN A 439 -33.51 -3.36 -13.42
C ASN A 439 -33.26 -3.49 -14.93
N ARG A 440 -33.07 -2.34 -15.59
CA ARG A 440 -32.86 -2.27 -17.02
C ARG A 440 -31.37 -2.41 -17.35
N ASP A 441 -31.04 -2.43 -18.64
CA ASP A 441 -29.66 -2.46 -19.13
C ASP A 441 -28.93 -1.18 -18.70
N ASP A 442 -27.92 -1.33 -17.84
CA ASP A 442 -27.08 -0.27 -17.29
C ASP A 442 -25.66 -0.31 -17.88
N SER A 443 -25.47 -0.97 -19.03
CA SER A 443 -24.20 -0.99 -19.75
C SER A 443 -23.75 0.41 -20.11
N GLY A 444 -22.42 0.64 -20.12
CA GLY A 444 -21.89 1.95 -20.48
C GLY A 444 -20.37 2.00 -20.46
N THR A 445 -19.83 3.15 -20.85
CA THR A 445 -18.39 3.40 -20.94
C THR A 445 -18.04 4.77 -20.39
N ALA A 446 -16.82 4.91 -19.86
CA ALA A 446 -16.22 6.20 -19.51
C ALA A 446 -14.75 6.24 -19.92
N ARG A 447 -14.27 7.43 -20.23
CA ARG A 447 -12.86 7.68 -20.54
C ARG A 447 -12.37 8.89 -19.80
N TYR A 448 -11.26 8.74 -19.11
CA TYR A 448 -10.57 9.83 -18.41
C TYR A 448 -9.16 9.95 -18.93
N SER A 449 -8.71 11.16 -19.21
CA SER A 449 -7.32 11.36 -19.63
C SER A 449 -6.77 12.70 -19.18
N LYS A 450 -5.47 12.72 -18.84
CA LYS A 450 -4.76 13.92 -18.41
C LYS A 450 -3.28 13.86 -18.76
N THR A 451 -2.71 15.00 -19.11
CA THR A 451 -1.26 15.20 -19.21
C THR A 451 -0.75 15.70 -17.88
N LEU A 452 0.30 15.07 -17.37
CA LEU A 452 0.84 15.20 -16.01
C LEU A 452 2.30 15.69 -16.11
N PRO A 453 2.53 17.01 -16.26
CA PRO A 453 3.87 17.57 -16.23
C PRO A 453 4.38 17.64 -14.79
N VAL A 454 5.69 17.48 -14.63
CA VAL A 454 6.41 17.68 -13.37
C VAL A 454 7.77 18.31 -13.65
N ALA A 455 8.24 19.16 -12.75
CA ALA A 455 9.59 19.70 -12.78
C ALA A 455 10.11 19.95 -11.38
N SER A 456 11.41 19.80 -11.18
CA SER A 456 12.13 20.14 -9.95
C SER A 456 13.49 20.73 -10.26
N LEU A 457 13.87 21.73 -9.47
CA LEU A 457 15.20 22.32 -9.48
C LEU A 457 15.86 22.06 -8.12
N ARG A 458 17.05 21.44 -8.14
CA ARG A 458 17.87 21.17 -6.95
C ARG A 458 19.11 22.02 -6.96
N TYR A 459 19.41 22.63 -5.83
CA TYR A 459 20.62 23.39 -5.56
C TYR A 459 21.45 22.73 -4.46
N GLN A 460 22.67 22.34 -4.76
CA GLN A 460 23.66 21.84 -3.82
C GLN A 460 24.36 23.01 -3.15
N ALA A 461 23.86 23.44 -1.98
CA ALA A 461 24.41 24.62 -1.27
C ALA A 461 25.80 24.32 -0.70
N THR A 462 25.94 23.14 -0.06
CA THR A 462 27.22 22.60 0.43
C THR A 462 27.29 21.08 0.12
N PRO A 463 28.42 20.39 0.32
CA PRO A 463 28.46 18.93 0.16
C PRO A 463 27.35 18.19 0.97
N ASP A 464 26.96 18.77 2.11
CA ASP A 464 26.03 18.18 3.07
C ASP A 464 24.65 18.86 3.12
N LEU A 465 24.40 19.89 2.30
CA LEU A 465 23.12 20.58 2.25
C LEU A 465 22.63 20.74 0.81
N ALA A 466 21.47 20.21 0.52
CA ALA A 466 20.74 20.38 -0.74
C ALA A 466 19.37 21.01 -0.49
N LEU A 467 19.02 21.97 -1.31
CA LEU A 467 17.70 22.60 -1.37
C LEU A 467 17.02 22.21 -2.68
N TYR A 468 15.70 22.10 -2.70
CA TYR A 468 14.97 21.85 -3.94
C TYR A 468 13.61 22.53 -3.94
N GLY A 469 13.12 22.81 -5.13
CA GLY A 469 11.75 23.22 -5.36
C GLY A 469 11.15 22.38 -6.47
N SER A 470 9.93 21.86 -6.30
CA SER A 470 9.26 21.06 -7.28
C SER A 470 7.80 21.48 -7.51
N VAL A 471 7.32 21.28 -8.72
CA VAL A 471 5.95 21.54 -9.14
C VAL A 471 5.45 20.38 -9.99
N GLY A 472 4.15 20.07 -9.94
CA GLY A 472 3.60 19.02 -10.77
C GLY A 472 2.09 18.92 -10.69
N ARG A 473 1.53 18.17 -11.64
CA ARG A 473 0.10 17.90 -11.76
C ARG A 473 -0.15 16.41 -11.56
N GLY A 474 -1.01 16.08 -10.61
CA GLY A 474 -1.52 14.73 -10.37
C GLY A 474 -2.94 14.55 -10.89
N PHE A 475 -3.35 13.31 -11.03
CA PHE A 475 -4.62 12.91 -11.60
C PHE A 475 -5.10 11.60 -10.92
N GLU A 476 -6.39 11.54 -10.61
CA GLU A 476 -7.00 10.38 -9.97
C GLU A 476 -8.39 10.14 -10.54
N THR A 477 -8.59 8.98 -11.18
CA THR A 477 -9.90 8.57 -11.69
C THR A 477 -10.78 8.03 -10.55
N PRO A 478 -12.11 8.04 -10.70
CA PRO A 478 -12.96 7.15 -9.93
C PRO A 478 -12.52 5.71 -10.16
N THR A 479 -12.65 4.85 -9.14
CA THR A 479 -12.42 3.41 -9.27
C THR A 479 -13.73 2.69 -9.62
N LEU A 480 -13.64 1.42 -10.06
CA LEU A 480 -14.86 0.59 -10.27
C LEU A 480 -15.75 0.55 -9.03
N ASN A 481 -15.17 0.56 -7.82
CA ASN A 481 -15.95 0.58 -6.59
C ASN A 481 -16.66 1.91 -6.35
N GLU A 482 -16.02 3.04 -6.69
CA GLU A 482 -16.62 4.37 -6.56
C GLU A 482 -17.68 4.64 -7.65
N LEU A 483 -17.51 4.03 -8.82
CA LEU A 483 -18.53 4.05 -9.88
C LEU A 483 -19.72 3.11 -9.59
N SER A 484 -19.58 2.15 -8.68
CA SER A 484 -20.48 0.99 -8.55
C SER A 484 -21.95 1.30 -8.26
N TYR A 485 -22.25 2.47 -7.73
CA TYR A 485 -23.62 2.84 -7.35
C TYR A 485 -23.91 4.28 -7.76
N ARG A 486 -25.16 4.52 -8.19
CA ARG A 486 -25.66 5.85 -8.55
C ARG A 486 -26.45 6.44 -7.41
N SER A 487 -26.41 7.76 -7.27
CA SER A 487 -27.24 8.53 -6.33
C SER A 487 -28.74 8.29 -6.62
N GLY A 488 -29.57 8.42 -5.59
CA GLY A 488 -31.02 8.23 -5.73
C GLY A 488 -31.48 6.78 -5.87
N GLY A 489 -30.59 5.78 -5.65
CA GLY A 489 -30.94 4.36 -5.70
C GLY A 489 -31.06 3.78 -7.12
N ALA A 490 -30.65 4.51 -8.14
CA ALA A 490 -30.60 4.01 -9.50
C ALA A 490 -29.56 2.85 -9.63
N SER A 491 -29.80 1.93 -10.55
CA SER A 491 -28.89 0.85 -10.89
C SER A 491 -27.73 1.31 -11.77
N GLY A 492 -26.72 0.47 -11.97
CA GLY A 492 -25.59 0.68 -12.85
C GLY A 492 -24.45 1.52 -12.29
N LEU A 493 -23.43 1.74 -13.13
CA LEU A 493 -22.25 2.51 -12.79
C LEU A 493 -22.49 4.03 -12.94
N ASN A 494 -21.94 4.82 -12.01
CA ASN A 494 -22.01 6.28 -12.06
C ASN A 494 -20.93 6.89 -12.97
N PHE A 495 -21.12 6.80 -14.28
CA PHE A 495 -20.20 7.37 -15.26
C PHE A 495 -20.18 8.93 -15.30
N ALA A 496 -21.05 9.61 -14.53
CA ALA A 496 -21.05 11.06 -14.42
C ALA A 496 -19.94 11.59 -13.48
N LEU A 497 -19.31 10.75 -12.69
CA LEU A 497 -18.19 11.14 -11.84
C LEU A 497 -17.00 11.62 -12.71
N ARG A 498 -16.46 12.76 -12.33
CA ARG A 498 -15.27 13.34 -12.96
C ARG A 498 -14.01 12.93 -12.19
N PRO A 499 -12.85 12.84 -12.88
CA PRO A 499 -11.59 12.60 -12.21
C PRO A 499 -11.13 13.81 -11.40
N SER A 500 -10.51 13.58 -10.26
CA SER A 500 -9.82 14.61 -9.50
C SER A 500 -8.52 15.03 -10.19
N VAL A 501 -8.22 16.31 -10.22
CA VAL A 501 -6.95 16.86 -10.73
C VAL A 501 -6.35 17.76 -9.68
N ASN A 502 -5.09 17.54 -9.35
CA ASN A 502 -4.37 18.34 -8.38
C ASN A 502 -3.14 19.01 -8.98
N ASP A 503 -2.86 20.22 -8.53
CA ASP A 503 -1.64 20.98 -8.80
C ASP A 503 -0.87 21.12 -7.46
N SER A 504 0.38 20.67 -7.43
CA SER A 504 1.22 20.59 -6.23
C SER A 504 2.49 21.43 -6.40
N VAL A 505 2.88 22.11 -5.31
CA VAL A 505 4.15 22.81 -5.17
C VAL A 505 4.81 22.33 -3.89
N GLU A 506 6.11 22.08 -3.92
CA GLU A 506 6.91 21.66 -2.78
C GLU A 506 8.25 22.40 -2.75
N LEU A 507 8.67 22.84 -1.57
CA LEU A 507 10.01 23.34 -1.27
C LEU A 507 10.61 22.45 -0.19
N GLY A 508 11.81 21.96 -0.39
CA GLY A 508 12.44 21.07 0.57
C GLY A 508 13.93 21.30 0.76
N ALA A 509 14.41 20.75 1.86
CA ALA A 509 15.83 20.74 2.23
C ALA A 509 16.23 19.33 2.67
N LYS A 510 17.44 18.92 2.33
CA LYS A 510 18.07 17.68 2.79
C LYS A 510 19.45 18.00 3.32
N ALA A 511 19.73 17.55 4.53
CA ALA A 511 21.02 17.80 5.18
C ALA A 511 21.61 16.50 5.71
N ARG A 512 22.89 16.26 5.45
CA ARG A 512 23.70 15.29 6.18
C ARG A 512 24.18 15.96 7.46
N LEU A 513 23.73 15.48 8.59
CA LEU A 513 24.06 16.04 9.89
C LEU A 513 24.49 14.92 10.82
N ALA A 514 25.63 15.03 11.48
CA ALA A 514 26.13 14.04 12.43
C ALA A 514 26.07 12.57 11.94
N GLY A 515 26.27 12.34 10.63
CA GLY A 515 26.18 11.00 10.02
C GLY A 515 24.78 10.52 9.65
N GLY A 516 23.72 11.27 9.98
CA GLY A 516 22.34 10.98 9.63
C GLY A 516 21.82 11.83 8.48
N LEU A 517 20.60 11.53 8.03
CA LEU A 517 19.88 12.30 7.02
C LEU A 517 18.69 13.04 7.64
N LEU A 518 18.74 14.36 7.60
CA LEU A 518 17.64 15.24 7.93
C LEU A 518 16.91 15.67 6.65
N THR A 519 15.62 15.54 6.62
CA THR A 519 14.77 15.99 5.50
C THR A 519 13.66 16.90 6.02
N ALA A 520 13.42 18.00 5.32
CA ALA A 520 12.30 18.89 5.61
C ALA A 520 11.60 19.28 4.30
N ALA A 521 10.28 19.38 4.32
CA ALA A 521 9.49 19.79 3.17
C ALA A 521 8.30 20.66 3.60
N LEU A 522 8.06 21.71 2.84
CA LEU A 522 6.84 22.52 2.86
C LEU A 522 6.10 22.27 1.55
N PHE A 523 4.79 22.03 1.60
CA PHE A 523 4.03 21.78 0.39
C PHE A 523 2.63 22.38 0.43
N GLN A 524 2.12 22.67 -0.75
CA GLN A 524 0.72 22.99 -0.98
C GLN A 524 0.20 22.20 -2.17
N THR A 525 -0.97 21.58 -2.02
CA THR A 525 -1.70 20.92 -3.09
C THR A 525 -3.11 21.49 -3.19
N ARG A 526 -3.53 21.86 -4.38
CA ARG A 526 -4.89 22.31 -4.71
C ARG A 526 -5.52 21.27 -5.63
N THR A 527 -6.65 20.71 -5.20
CA THR A 527 -7.38 19.72 -6.00
C THR A 527 -8.68 20.33 -6.51
N ARG A 528 -9.04 19.99 -7.73
CA ARG A 528 -10.34 20.25 -8.36
C ARG A 528 -11.08 18.94 -8.53
N ASP A 529 -12.41 19.00 -8.44
CA ASP A 529 -13.28 17.83 -8.57
C ASP A 529 -12.92 16.70 -7.59
N GLU A 530 -12.60 17.05 -6.34
CA GLU A 530 -12.31 16.05 -5.29
C GLU A 530 -13.45 15.03 -5.21
N ILE A 531 -13.12 13.74 -5.28
CA ILE A 531 -14.11 12.67 -5.16
C ILE A 531 -14.39 12.43 -3.68
N VAL A 532 -15.64 12.52 -3.28
CA VAL A 532 -16.09 12.33 -1.89
C VAL A 532 -17.31 11.41 -1.85
N THR A 533 -17.61 10.86 -0.68
CA THR A 533 -18.83 10.09 -0.46
C THR A 533 -20.04 11.01 -0.55
N ASP A 534 -21.04 10.65 -1.34
CA ASP A 534 -22.34 11.31 -1.38
C ASP A 534 -23.29 10.68 -0.33
N THR A 535 -23.52 9.37 -0.43
CA THR A 535 -24.28 8.60 0.55
C THR A 535 -23.52 7.35 0.97
N ASN A 536 -23.79 6.84 2.17
CA ASN A 536 -23.30 5.53 2.60
C ASN A 536 -24.37 4.87 3.48
N VAL A 537 -25.43 4.40 2.87
CA VAL A 537 -26.61 3.84 3.53
C VAL A 537 -26.91 2.43 3.00
N GLY A 538 -27.28 1.51 3.90
CA GLY A 538 -27.61 0.15 3.53
C GLY A 538 -26.45 -0.61 2.85
N GLY A 539 -25.20 -0.34 3.28
CA GLY A 539 -24.00 -0.97 2.72
C GLY A 539 -23.63 -0.52 1.31
N ARG A 540 -24.21 0.57 0.83
CA ARG A 540 -23.90 1.19 -0.45
C ARG A 540 -23.33 2.58 -0.23
N ALA A 541 -22.10 2.80 -0.71
CA ALA A 541 -21.54 4.13 -0.83
C ALA A 541 -21.74 4.63 -2.26
N THR A 542 -22.34 5.81 -2.43
CA THR A 542 -22.35 6.59 -3.65
C THR A 542 -21.34 7.72 -3.53
N PHE A 543 -20.84 8.20 -4.67
CA PHE A 543 -19.80 9.21 -4.69
C PHE A 543 -20.20 10.38 -5.59
N GLN A 544 -19.64 11.55 -5.27
CA GLN A 544 -19.81 12.80 -6.01
C GLN A 544 -18.51 13.59 -6.08
N ASN A 545 -18.47 14.65 -6.87
CA ASN A 545 -17.35 15.57 -6.91
C ASN A 545 -17.66 16.81 -6.04
N ALA A 546 -16.83 17.05 -5.04
CA ALA A 546 -17.00 18.11 -4.01
C ALA A 546 -16.37 19.46 -4.37
N GLY A 547 -16.05 19.73 -5.63
CA GLY A 547 -15.40 20.97 -6.02
C GLY A 547 -13.93 21.02 -5.62
N ARG A 548 -13.48 22.14 -5.00
CA ARG A 548 -12.06 22.39 -4.71
C ARG A 548 -11.70 22.01 -3.29
N THR A 549 -10.49 21.45 -3.13
CA THR A 549 -9.85 21.24 -1.84
C THR A 549 -8.44 21.83 -1.81
N ARG A 550 -7.90 22.01 -0.61
CA ARG A 550 -6.52 22.46 -0.39
C ARG A 550 -5.87 21.66 0.73
N ARG A 551 -4.64 21.27 0.50
CA ARG A 551 -3.76 20.61 1.46
C ARG A 551 -2.49 21.45 1.62
N ASN A 552 -2.23 21.97 2.80
CA ASN A 552 -0.97 22.63 3.17
C ASN A 552 -0.28 21.76 4.21
N GLY A 553 1.01 21.56 4.09
CA GLY A 553 1.71 20.72 5.05
C GLY A 553 3.18 21.05 5.22
N PHE A 554 3.69 20.60 6.36
CA PHE A 554 5.08 20.56 6.73
C PHE A 554 5.45 19.15 7.15
N GLU A 555 6.57 18.64 6.65
CA GLU A 555 7.15 17.35 6.97
C GLU A 555 8.57 17.51 7.46
N LEU A 556 8.95 16.74 8.47
CA LEU A 556 10.31 16.64 9.01
C LEU A 556 10.65 15.17 9.23
N GLY A 557 11.74 14.70 8.68
CA GLY A 557 12.28 13.36 8.86
C GLY A 557 13.72 13.41 9.35
N TRP A 558 14.07 12.57 10.30
CA TRP A 558 15.42 12.35 10.77
C TRP A 558 15.69 10.86 10.91
N GLN A 559 16.79 10.41 10.31
CA GLN A 559 17.27 9.03 10.43
C GLN A 559 18.77 9.08 10.68
N HIS A 560 19.19 8.42 11.73
CA HIS A 560 20.59 8.39 12.14
C HIS A 560 20.93 7.08 12.82
N GLU A 561 22.08 6.51 12.49
CA GLU A 561 22.68 5.39 13.19
C GLU A 561 24.13 5.76 13.55
N THR A 562 24.44 5.67 14.84
CA THR A 562 25.79 5.98 15.34
C THR A 562 26.74 4.79 15.15
N ALA A 563 28.04 5.04 15.20
CA ALA A 563 29.08 3.99 15.23
C ALA A 563 28.90 3.00 16.41
N ASN A 564 28.28 3.43 17.50
CA ASN A 564 27.96 2.61 18.68
C ASN A 564 26.59 1.90 18.56
N HIS A 565 26.04 1.79 17.33
CA HIS A 565 24.80 1.09 17.00
C HIS A 565 23.52 1.66 17.62
N TRP A 566 23.53 2.94 18.02
CA TRP A 566 22.30 3.65 18.36
C TRP A 566 21.60 4.13 17.09
N ARG A 567 20.37 3.66 16.89
CA ARG A 567 19.52 4.08 15.79
C ARG A 567 18.43 5.01 16.31
N THR A 568 18.34 6.20 15.73
CA THR A 568 17.32 7.19 16.05
C THR A 568 16.50 7.50 14.80
N GLN A 569 15.19 7.51 14.93
CA GLN A 569 14.27 7.90 13.87
C GLN A 569 13.25 8.90 14.41
N LEU A 570 12.95 9.91 13.62
CA LEU A 570 11.92 10.90 13.89
C LEU A 570 11.18 11.20 12.60
N ALA A 571 9.87 11.16 12.64
CA ALA A 571 9.00 11.63 11.56
C ALA A 571 7.89 12.49 12.14
N TYR A 572 7.83 13.74 11.71
CA TYR A 572 6.76 14.66 12.09
C TYR A 572 6.06 15.18 10.85
N THR A 573 4.74 15.25 10.92
CA THR A 573 3.91 15.83 9.86
C THR A 573 2.88 16.76 10.48
N TRP A 574 2.77 17.95 9.93
CA TRP A 574 1.64 18.84 10.11
C TRP A 574 0.91 18.98 8.77
N LEU A 575 -0.41 18.74 8.75
CA LEU A 575 -1.23 18.74 7.54
C LEU A 575 -2.58 19.42 7.78
N ASP A 576 -2.84 20.50 7.08
CA ASP A 576 -4.13 21.17 7.04
C ASP A 576 -4.81 20.89 5.68
N ALA A 577 -5.79 19.99 5.70
CA ALA A 577 -6.53 19.55 4.52
C ALA A 577 -8.00 19.95 4.66
N THR A 578 -8.48 20.84 3.76
CA THR A 578 -9.80 21.45 3.88
C THR A 578 -10.54 21.53 2.54
N TYR A 579 -11.85 21.44 2.59
CA TYR A 579 -12.74 21.81 1.50
C TYR A 579 -12.71 23.33 1.28
N ARG A 580 -12.79 23.76 0.04
CA ARG A 580 -12.77 25.19 -0.30
C ARG A 580 -14.13 25.67 -0.81
N ASP A 581 -14.92 24.77 -1.36
CA ASP A 581 -16.27 25.02 -1.83
C ASP A 581 -17.25 24.26 -0.91
N ALA A 582 -18.44 24.84 -0.69
CA ALA A 582 -19.51 24.15 0.02
C ALA A 582 -20.19 23.13 -0.91
N PHE A 583 -20.62 22.01 -0.34
CA PHE A 583 -21.39 20.97 -1.03
C PHE A 583 -22.31 20.24 -0.02
N CYS A 584 -23.15 19.34 -0.52
CA CYS A 584 -24.06 18.57 0.31
C CYS A 584 -23.73 17.09 0.26
N SER A 585 -23.80 16.42 1.39
CA SER A 585 -23.57 14.98 1.52
C SER A 585 -24.59 14.39 2.51
N PRO A 586 -25.68 13.75 2.04
CA PRO A 586 -26.09 13.59 0.61
C PRO A 586 -26.76 14.82 -0.01
N SER A 587 -26.91 14.79 -1.34
CA SER A 587 -27.82 15.70 -2.04
C SER A 587 -29.26 15.20 -1.93
N PRO A 588 -30.31 16.11 -1.81
CA PRO A 588 -30.24 17.58 -1.82
C PRO A 588 -29.76 18.17 -0.47
N CYS A 589 -29.39 19.46 -0.52
CA CYS A 589 -28.90 20.19 0.64
C CYS A 589 -29.97 20.34 1.73
N ALA A 590 -29.55 20.08 2.97
CA ALA A 590 -30.22 20.43 4.20
C ALA A 590 -29.18 20.95 5.21
N ALA A 591 -29.58 21.65 6.24
CA ALA A 591 -28.65 22.18 7.23
C ALA A 591 -27.75 21.10 7.86
N ALA A 592 -28.30 19.90 8.10
CA ALA A 592 -27.57 18.78 8.72
C ALA A 592 -26.54 18.10 7.79
N ASN A 593 -26.63 18.26 6.47
CA ASN A 593 -25.78 17.61 5.49
C ASN A 593 -24.99 18.58 4.61
N THR A 594 -25.04 19.88 4.92
CA THR A 594 -24.24 20.89 4.23
C THR A 594 -22.81 20.88 4.77
N VAL A 595 -21.86 20.56 3.92
CA VAL A 595 -20.43 20.66 4.18
C VAL A 595 -19.99 22.07 3.83
N ALA A 596 -19.54 22.83 4.82
CA ALA A 596 -19.09 24.20 4.60
C ALA A 596 -17.68 24.26 4.01
N GLY A 597 -17.40 25.31 3.23
CA GLY A 597 -16.02 25.67 2.88
C GLY A 597 -15.22 25.94 4.17
N GLY A 598 -14.03 25.31 4.29
CA GLY A 598 -13.22 25.34 5.50
C GLY A 598 -13.32 24.08 6.37
N ASN A 599 -14.35 23.25 6.20
CA ASN A 599 -14.41 21.94 6.86
C ASN A 599 -13.22 21.09 6.49
N ARG A 600 -12.75 20.32 7.47
CA ARG A 600 -11.61 19.39 7.29
C ARG A 600 -12.03 18.15 6.53
N ILE A 601 -11.15 17.69 5.65
CA ILE A 601 -11.31 16.40 4.99
C ILE A 601 -11.16 15.30 6.05
N PRO A 602 -12.14 14.39 6.19
CA PRO A 602 -12.10 13.34 7.20
C PRO A 602 -11.05 12.27 6.92
N GLY A 603 -10.75 11.45 7.94
CA GLY A 603 -9.73 10.39 7.86
C GLY A 603 -8.28 10.89 7.97
N ILE A 604 -8.06 12.21 8.10
CA ILE A 604 -6.75 12.85 8.13
C ILE A 604 -6.45 13.39 9.52
N ALA A 605 -5.33 12.98 10.11
CA ALA A 605 -4.80 13.61 11.31
C ALA A 605 -4.07 14.91 10.95
N ARG A 606 -4.32 16.01 11.70
CA ARG A 606 -3.62 17.28 11.49
C ARG A 606 -2.14 17.21 11.86
N GLN A 607 -1.81 16.37 12.83
CA GLN A 607 -0.45 16.17 13.32
C GLN A 607 -0.21 14.67 13.48
N SER A 608 0.95 14.22 13.07
CA SER A 608 1.44 12.89 13.36
C SER A 608 2.92 12.96 13.74
N LEU A 609 3.28 12.14 14.73
CA LEU A 609 4.64 12.01 15.22
C LEU A 609 4.97 10.53 15.38
N PHE A 610 6.10 10.14 14.84
CA PHE A 610 6.77 8.89 15.15
C PHE A 610 8.17 9.22 15.68
N ALA A 611 8.58 8.58 16.76
CA ALA A 611 9.94 8.65 17.29
C ALA A 611 10.37 7.27 17.75
N SER A 612 11.59 6.89 17.45
CA SER A 612 12.19 5.66 17.95
C SER A 612 13.64 5.85 18.34
N LEU A 613 14.05 5.14 19.37
CA LEU A 613 15.42 5.01 19.80
C LEU A 613 15.70 3.53 20.05
N GLY A 614 16.67 2.97 19.35
CA GLY A 614 17.05 1.58 19.47
C GLY A 614 18.57 1.42 19.56
N TRP A 615 19.02 0.46 20.34
CA TRP A 615 20.38 -0.04 20.32
C TRP A 615 20.37 -1.38 19.57
N VAL A 616 21.07 -1.42 18.42
CA VAL A 616 20.93 -2.48 17.41
C VAL A 616 22.29 -3.00 16.92
N PRO A 617 23.14 -3.52 17.80
CA PRO A 617 24.43 -4.06 17.41
C PRO A 617 24.28 -5.24 16.43
N PRO A 618 25.34 -5.52 15.63
CA PRO A 618 25.34 -6.61 14.65
C PRO A 618 25.24 -8.01 15.28
N GLU A 619 25.54 -8.12 16.58
CA GLU A 619 25.34 -9.32 17.42
C GLU A 619 25.10 -8.90 18.87
N GLY A 620 24.50 -9.81 19.65
CA GLY A 620 24.21 -9.62 21.07
C GLY A 620 22.82 -9.07 21.34
N TRP A 621 22.67 -8.43 22.48
CA TRP A 621 21.42 -7.82 22.92
C TRP A 621 21.05 -6.62 22.07
N ARG A 622 19.76 -6.50 21.83
CA ARG A 622 19.15 -5.36 21.13
C ARG A 622 17.96 -4.90 21.94
N ALA A 623 17.69 -3.61 21.95
CA ALA A 623 16.52 -3.08 22.62
C ALA A 623 16.11 -1.75 22.01
N GLY A 624 14.85 -1.38 22.13
CA GLY A 624 14.38 -0.09 21.66
C GLY A 624 13.02 0.29 22.17
N VAL A 625 12.75 1.58 22.08
CA VAL A 625 11.47 2.21 22.37
C VAL A 625 10.95 2.91 21.13
N GLU A 626 9.64 2.80 20.91
CA GLU A 626 8.92 3.50 19.85
C GLU A 626 7.77 4.29 20.45
N MET A 627 7.53 5.47 19.91
CA MET A 627 6.38 6.30 20.23
C MET A 627 5.65 6.67 18.94
N ARG A 628 4.33 6.58 18.97
CA ARG A 628 3.43 7.04 17.91
C ARG A 628 2.38 7.96 18.51
N ALA A 629 2.23 9.15 17.92
CA ALA A 629 1.18 10.08 18.31
C ALA A 629 0.43 10.57 17.07
N LEU A 630 -0.88 10.61 17.19
CA LEU A 630 -1.76 11.08 16.14
C LEU A 630 -2.74 12.11 16.73
N GLY A 631 -2.92 13.22 16.04
CA GLY A 631 -3.92 14.22 16.38
C GLY A 631 -5.35 13.74 16.13
N ARG A 632 -6.34 14.56 16.50
CA ARG A 632 -7.76 14.28 16.24
C ARG A 632 -8.03 14.08 14.76
N ILE A 633 -8.87 13.07 14.41
CA ILE A 633 -9.31 12.76 13.06
C ILE A 633 -10.81 13.00 12.95
N GLN A 634 -11.25 13.79 11.98
CA GLN A 634 -12.67 13.91 11.65
C GLN A 634 -13.19 12.64 10.99
N ALA A 635 -14.40 12.22 11.34
CA ALA A 635 -15.00 10.99 10.85
C ALA A 635 -15.96 11.20 9.68
N ASN A 636 -16.47 12.43 9.52
CA ASN A 636 -17.39 12.78 8.44
C ASN A 636 -17.10 14.19 7.88
N ASP A 637 -17.58 14.44 6.66
CA ASP A 637 -17.34 15.69 5.92
C ASP A 637 -17.95 16.92 6.62
N VAL A 638 -19.07 16.76 7.31
CA VAL A 638 -19.71 17.84 8.08
C VAL A 638 -18.97 18.18 9.37
N ASN A 639 -17.95 17.40 9.75
CA ASN A 639 -17.11 17.52 10.94
C ASN A 639 -17.87 17.45 12.28
N THR A 640 -19.01 16.77 12.33
CA THR A 640 -19.79 16.55 13.56
C THR A 640 -19.32 15.36 14.38
N ALA A 641 -18.55 14.44 13.78
CA ALA A 641 -18.00 13.27 14.45
C ALA A 641 -16.47 13.23 14.29
N SER A 642 -15.77 12.81 15.35
CA SER A 642 -14.30 12.70 15.32
C SER A 642 -13.78 11.63 16.26
N ALA A 643 -12.64 11.03 15.92
CA ALA A 643 -11.83 10.22 16.82
C ALA A 643 -10.84 11.12 17.59
N PRO A 644 -10.72 10.99 18.91
CA PRO A 644 -9.74 11.71 19.70
C PRO A 644 -8.31 11.38 19.28
N GLY A 645 -7.39 12.32 19.43
CA GLY A 645 -5.96 12.05 19.27
C GLY A 645 -5.43 11.14 20.37
N TYR A 646 -4.32 10.47 20.07
CA TYR A 646 -3.67 9.55 21.00
C TYR A 646 -2.13 9.59 20.89
N ALA A 647 -1.47 9.09 21.94
CA ALA A 647 -0.07 8.74 21.93
C ALA A 647 0.10 7.37 22.58
N VAL A 648 0.86 6.49 21.96
CA VAL A 648 1.17 5.13 22.42
C VAL A 648 2.65 4.85 22.30
N ALA A 649 3.17 4.03 23.21
CA ALA A 649 4.55 3.60 23.24
C ALA A 649 4.63 2.08 23.12
N ALA A 650 5.74 1.60 22.53
CA ALA A 650 6.10 0.19 22.49
C ALA A 650 7.54 0.02 22.96
N LEU A 651 7.82 -1.12 23.59
CA LEU A 651 9.16 -1.56 23.95
C LEU A 651 9.46 -2.89 23.26
N TYR A 652 10.69 -3.07 22.83
CA TYR A 652 11.17 -4.37 22.38
C TYR A 652 12.57 -4.63 22.92
N ALA A 653 12.86 -5.91 23.12
CA ALA A 653 14.18 -6.43 23.40
C ALA A 653 14.39 -7.70 22.59
N GLY A 654 15.63 -7.94 22.19
CA GLY A 654 15.99 -9.11 21.39
C GLY A 654 17.45 -9.50 21.58
N TYR A 655 17.79 -10.64 21.04
CA TYR A 655 19.15 -11.16 21.07
C TYR A 655 19.46 -11.81 19.72
N LEU A 656 20.51 -11.34 19.06
CA LEU A 656 21.02 -11.90 17.81
C LEU A 656 22.36 -12.59 18.06
N LYS A 657 22.48 -13.84 17.63
CA LYS A 657 23.72 -14.61 17.68
C LYS A 657 24.04 -15.19 16.32
N LYS A 658 25.25 -14.95 15.85
CA LYS A 658 25.85 -15.64 14.72
C LYS A 658 26.86 -16.66 15.23
N TRP A 659 26.77 -17.88 14.75
CA TRP A 659 27.66 -18.95 15.13
C TRP A 659 27.95 -19.83 13.90
N GLU A 660 29.17 -19.70 13.35
CA GLU A 660 29.58 -20.35 12.11
C GLU A 660 28.59 -20.10 10.97
N ARG A 661 27.85 -21.14 10.59
CA ARG A 661 26.85 -21.10 9.51
C ARG A 661 25.44 -20.79 10.01
N TRP A 662 25.26 -20.68 11.32
CA TRP A 662 23.96 -20.41 11.94
C TRP A 662 23.82 -18.95 12.34
N GLU A 663 22.61 -18.46 12.20
CA GLU A 663 22.18 -17.18 12.74
C GLU A 663 20.88 -17.40 13.51
N PHE A 664 20.83 -16.98 14.77
CA PHE A 664 19.67 -17.08 15.64
C PHE A 664 19.27 -15.68 16.09
N ASN A 665 17.97 -15.38 16.03
CA ASN A 665 17.42 -14.15 16.56
C ASN A 665 16.17 -14.47 17.37
N ALA A 666 16.07 -13.90 18.58
CA ALA A 666 14.88 -13.97 19.41
C ALA A 666 14.49 -12.57 19.85
N PHE A 667 13.20 -12.31 20.02
CA PHE A 667 12.72 -11.03 20.50
C PHE A 667 11.45 -11.17 21.35
N ALA A 668 11.25 -10.16 22.18
CA ALA A 668 9.98 -9.89 22.86
C ALA A 668 9.62 -8.41 22.66
N ARG A 669 8.35 -8.15 22.47
CA ARG A 669 7.80 -6.81 22.26
C ARG A 669 6.51 -6.63 23.07
N VAL A 670 6.32 -5.44 23.61
CA VAL A 670 5.07 -4.98 24.21
C VAL A 670 4.62 -3.73 23.48
N ASP A 671 3.46 -3.80 22.87
CA ASP A 671 2.80 -2.66 22.22
C ASP A 671 1.77 -2.04 23.17
N ASN A 672 1.50 -0.74 22.97
CA ASN A 672 0.62 0.04 23.83
C ASN A 672 0.94 -0.14 25.32
N LEU A 673 2.20 0.14 25.67
CA LEU A 673 2.78 -0.11 26.99
C LEU A 673 1.93 0.42 28.15
N PHE A 674 1.27 1.57 27.97
CA PHE A 674 0.47 2.25 28.97
C PHE A 674 -1.01 1.88 28.92
N ASP A 675 -1.38 0.86 28.15
CA ASP A 675 -2.77 0.37 27.99
C ASP A 675 -3.76 1.45 27.59
N ARG A 676 -3.34 2.36 26.71
CA ARG A 676 -4.16 3.47 26.25
C ARG A 676 -5.31 2.95 25.38
N ARG A 677 -6.53 3.36 25.71
CA ARG A 677 -7.70 3.12 24.85
C ARG A 677 -7.73 4.18 23.74
N TYR A 678 -7.74 3.75 22.47
CA TYR A 678 -7.75 4.66 21.33
C TYR A 678 -8.40 4.03 20.10
N VAL A 679 -8.76 4.88 19.13
CA VAL A 679 -9.30 4.47 17.83
C VAL A 679 -8.14 4.20 16.89
N GLY A 680 -8.02 2.99 16.39
CA GLY A 680 -6.94 2.56 15.49
C GLY A 680 -7.13 3.05 14.06
N SER A 681 -8.38 3.11 13.60
CA SER A 681 -8.75 3.72 12.31
C SER A 681 -10.20 4.24 12.33
N VAL A 682 -10.51 5.07 11.33
CA VAL A 682 -11.83 5.69 11.18
C VAL A 682 -12.45 5.27 9.85
N ILE A 683 -13.68 4.76 9.88
CA ILE A 683 -14.50 4.53 8.69
C ILE A 683 -15.14 5.85 8.28
N VAL A 684 -14.60 6.49 7.28
CA VAL A 684 -15.02 7.82 6.83
C VAL A 684 -16.43 7.79 6.26
N ASN A 685 -17.28 8.73 6.68
CA ASN A 685 -18.66 8.93 6.20
C ASN A 685 -19.53 7.67 6.29
N GLU A 686 -19.34 6.82 7.30
CA GLU A 686 -20.17 5.63 7.49
C GLU A 686 -21.61 6.05 7.87
N GLY A 687 -22.60 5.60 7.09
CA GLY A 687 -23.97 6.12 7.16
C GLY A 687 -24.78 5.73 8.40
N ASN A 688 -24.30 4.76 9.20
CA ASN A 688 -24.93 4.35 10.47
C ASN A 688 -24.15 4.87 11.70
N ALA A 689 -23.28 5.87 11.51
CA ALA A 689 -22.39 6.44 12.53
C ALA A 689 -21.41 5.43 13.17
N ARG A 690 -21.13 4.29 12.55
CA ARG A 690 -20.17 3.27 13.00
C ARG A 690 -18.76 3.62 12.52
N TYR A 691 -18.30 4.80 12.92
CA TYR A 691 -17.04 5.37 12.45
C TYR A 691 -15.81 4.73 13.07
N TYR A 692 -15.91 4.06 14.24
CA TYR A 692 -14.77 3.78 15.09
C TYR A 692 -14.33 2.32 14.97
N GLU A 693 -13.08 2.10 14.60
CA GLU A 693 -12.40 0.81 14.70
C GLU A 693 -11.39 0.89 15.85
N PRO A 694 -11.70 0.26 16.99
CA PRO A 694 -10.85 0.36 18.17
C PRO A 694 -9.55 -0.39 18.01
N ALA A 695 -8.46 0.18 18.54
CA ALA A 695 -7.17 -0.48 18.63
C ALA A 695 -7.11 -1.43 19.83
N GLN A 696 -6.14 -2.34 19.80
CA GLN A 696 -5.85 -3.23 20.93
C GLN A 696 -5.37 -2.43 22.15
N GLY A 697 -5.71 -2.90 23.35
CA GLY A 697 -5.03 -2.55 24.58
C GLY A 697 -3.58 -3.01 24.58
N ARG A 698 -2.95 -2.99 25.76
CA ARG A 698 -1.60 -3.55 25.92
C ARG A 698 -1.58 -4.98 25.42
N ASN A 699 -0.60 -5.29 24.58
CA ASN A 699 -0.45 -6.61 23.99
C ASN A 699 1.05 -6.93 23.83
N TRP A 700 1.36 -8.20 23.68
CA TRP A 700 2.73 -8.67 23.58
C TRP A 700 2.91 -9.60 22.38
N THR A 701 4.13 -9.64 21.89
CA THR A 701 4.60 -10.57 20.86
C THR A 701 5.97 -11.08 21.24
N VAL A 702 6.19 -12.38 21.09
CA VAL A 702 7.51 -13.01 21.16
C VAL A 702 7.80 -13.72 19.85
N GLY A 703 9.03 -13.74 19.44
CA GLY A 703 9.41 -14.40 18.21
C GLY A 703 10.83 -14.95 18.22
N PHE A 704 11.03 -15.89 17.34
CA PHE A 704 12.31 -16.56 17.12
C PHE A 704 12.52 -16.74 15.62
N SER A 705 13.77 -16.60 15.17
CA SER A 705 14.18 -17.02 13.84
C SER A 705 15.55 -17.71 13.89
N GLY A 706 15.69 -18.74 13.06
CA GLY A 706 16.96 -19.44 12.84
C GLY A 706 17.25 -19.50 11.34
N ALA A 707 18.49 -19.28 10.94
CA ALA A 707 18.92 -19.43 9.56
C ALA A 707 20.21 -20.24 9.50
N TYR A 708 20.30 -21.09 8.50
CA TYR A 708 21.49 -21.90 8.18
C TYR A 708 22.01 -21.54 6.80
N ARG A 709 23.31 -21.33 6.69
CA ARG A 709 24.01 -21.08 5.44
C ARG A 709 24.80 -22.33 5.05
N PHE A 710 24.51 -22.90 3.91
CA PHE A 710 25.13 -24.15 3.41
C PHE A 710 26.58 -24.00 3.02
#